data_25fb92f15f91a1ea344ea25e0131392b
#
_entry.id   25fb92f15f91a1ea344ea25e0131392b
#
_cell.length_a   1.000
_cell.length_b   1.000
_cell.length_c   1.000
_cell.angle_alpha   90.00
_cell.angle_beta   90.00
_cell.angle_gamma   90.00
#
_symmetry.space_group_name_H-M   'P 1'
#
loop_
_entity.id
_entity.type
_entity.pdbx_description
1 polymer ?
#
loop_
_entity_poly.entity_id
_entity_poly.type
_entity_poly.pdbx_seq_one_letter_code
_entity_poly.pdbx_strand_id
1 'polypeptide(L)'
;VAAGGSGLAPERSSNVHAMIVATRRFVLMLTLTAAFAAAEEPAGLHLGGQTPFLETAPGPAWALTDALTLEAWVKPEQMSQAGGRILDKSVPGTSEGFVLDTYPGNSLRMIGKDRSPGDRAELPTDRWSHVAAVFSVKEARYQLYLNGKVVANDGKPDMQPLTVCDSPLRIGADSNGGNRYQGWIRRVGVYGRALTDDEILALATSKAESLDGAVAVWDFTKPAKELRFESVAGQQLTLAPPRDWFPDVAPAALAGAAQPPQGEWVLWYRRPAEKWEEALPVGNGKLGAMVFGGVPREHLQFNEDTIWTGQPHSYAHPGAAKFLSEIRRLLTEGKQREAQDLATKEFMSEPLTQKEYQPCGDLWIHFPGQDTASNFRRSLDLDTAVATVEYDADGVRFRREMFASFPDKALVVRLTADRPGKLDCLVRLSSPHREKDTQAESDRELVLTGQVEPGGVRFESRAHVSADGGNVKAEGNALRVSGADAVVIRLVAASNVKSWKELGADPAKRCREALRTSDGKPFEQLLRDHLTDHQALFRRVKLDLGRTAAALKPTAERVAAFGEGRDPQLAALVFQYGRYLLIGCSRPGAEPATLQGVWNPHLDPPWGSKFTCNINTQMNYWPAESTALPECHEPLFAALGELRESGQVTALEHYGARGWVLHHNFDLWRGTAPINHANHGIWVTGGAWLALHLWEHYRFTLDEQFLRDRAYPIMKDAALFFTDFLVEDPETGWLISGPSNSPEQGGLVMGPTMDHQLIRSLFRACVDAAGVLQTDADFAKQLSALIPRIAPNQIGQHGQLQEWLEDKDDPKNQHRHVSHLWGVFPGDDIDWQHTPALWKAARQSLLFRGDGATGWSMGWKTCLWARFLDGNHAYTILRNLLAPVGSHGAGGMYPNLFDAHPPFQIDGNFGACAGIAEMLLQSHLGELHLLPALPDAWPTGSVSGLRARGGYEVGIEWREGKLVGTTIKASRTGSCKVRYGGKVIAVDVPAGETIGIPVRPLGR
;
A
#
# COMPACT_ATOMS: atom_id res chain seq x y z
N VAL A 1 -40.62 -15.45 48.36
CA VAL A 1 -40.65 -15.54 49.79
C VAL A 1 -39.38 -14.86 50.28
N ALA A 2 -39.47 -13.58 50.56
CA ALA A 2 -39.43 -12.94 51.86
C ALA A 2 -38.07 -13.10 52.55
N ALA A 3 -37.44 -12.16 53.02
CA ALA A 3 -37.52 -10.84 53.61
C ALA A 3 -36.15 -10.60 54.28
N GLY A 4 -35.61 -9.54 54.33
CA GLY A 4 -35.70 -8.28 55.04
C GLY A 4 -34.39 -8.08 55.77
N GLY A 5 -33.80 -7.00 56.01
CA GLY A 5 -34.11 -5.67 56.17
C GLY A 5 -32.96 -4.94 56.86
N SER A 6 -32.87 -3.65 56.57
CA SER A 6 -32.40 -2.53 57.42
C SER A 6 -30.93 -2.55 57.92
N GLY A 7 -30.16 -1.48 57.86
CA GLY A 7 -30.35 -0.08 57.72
C GLY A 7 -29.17 0.69 58.29
N LEU A 8 -29.07 1.94 57.84
CA LEU A 8 -28.32 3.05 58.47
C LEU A 8 -26.90 3.39 57.99
N ALA A 9 -26.83 4.45 57.16
CA ALA A 9 -25.75 5.41 57.12
C ALA A 9 -25.72 6.26 58.43
N PRO A 10 -24.70 7.12 58.72
CA PRO A 10 -24.16 8.15 57.80
C PRO A 10 -22.68 8.58 57.98
N GLU A 11 -22.22 9.38 57.02
CA GLU A 11 -21.26 10.51 57.10
C GLU A 11 -19.75 10.22 57.40
N ARG A 12 -18.83 10.62 56.56
CA ARG A 12 -18.24 11.94 56.39
C ARG A 12 -17.14 11.97 55.32
N SER A 13 -17.17 13.09 54.63
CA SER A 13 -16.32 13.62 53.63
C SER A 13 -14.84 13.80 54.01
N SER A 14 -14.01 14.00 52.98
CA SER A 14 -12.66 14.55 52.87
C SER A 14 -11.52 13.54 52.96
N ASN A 15 -11.09 13.04 51.79
CA ASN A 15 -9.71 12.65 51.47
C ASN A 15 -9.58 11.96 50.08
N VAL A 16 -10.26 12.50 49.09
CA VAL A 16 -10.31 11.86 47.77
C VAL A 16 -9.09 12.25 46.88
N HIS A 17 -8.46 13.42 47.12
CA HIS A 17 -7.37 13.87 46.24
C HIS A 17 -5.99 13.24 46.54
N ALA A 18 -5.72 12.84 47.76
CA ALA A 18 -4.46 12.17 48.11
C ALA A 18 -4.45 10.67 47.78
N MET A 19 -5.64 10.06 47.65
CA MET A 19 -5.80 8.66 47.28
C MET A 19 -5.65 8.37 45.79
N ILE A 20 -5.96 9.32 44.90
CA ILE A 20 -5.89 9.13 43.46
C ILE A 20 -4.43 9.10 42.94
N VAL A 21 -3.52 9.86 43.52
CA VAL A 21 -2.10 9.84 43.17
C VAL A 21 -1.40 8.60 43.72
N ALA A 22 -1.79 8.12 44.90
CA ALA A 22 -1.28 6.89 45.47
C ALA A 22 -1.83 5.65 44.75
N THR A 23 -3.08 5.67 44.28
CA THR A 23 -3.72 4.55 43.56
C THR A 23 -3.14 4.40 42.13
N ARG A 24 -2.74 5.51 41.46
CA ARG A 24 -2.06 5.44 40.16
C ARG A 24 -0.64 4.85 40.22
N ARG A 25 0.11 5.12 41.30
CA ARG A 25 1.37 4.42 41.57
C ARG A 25 1.16 2.96 41.98
N PHE A 26 0.04 2.63 42.58
CA PHE A 26 -0.29 1.28 43.04
C PHE A 26 -0.82 0.38 41.90
N VAL A 27 -1.53 0.92 40.90
CA VAL A 27 -2.01 0.15 39.72
C VAL A 27 -0.85 -0.14 38.76
N LEU A 28 0.09 0.79 38.60
CA LEU A 28 1.32 0.52 37.82
C LEU A 28 2.25 -0.46 38.57
N MET A 29 2.25 -0.43 39.92
CA MET A 29 2.93 -1.41 40.74
C MET A 29 2.18 -2.75 40.81
N LEU A 30 0.83 -2.77 40.68
CA LEU A 30 0.02 -3.98 40.62
C LEU A 30 0.09 -4.68 39.24
N THR A 31 0.26 -3.97 38.14
CA THR A 31 0.52 -4.61 36.83
C THR A 31 1.91 -5.20 36.76
N LEU A 32 2.92 -4.60 37.39
CA LEU A 32 4.21 -5.24 37.59
C LEU A 32 4.16 -6.35 38.67
N THR A 33 3.40 -6.17 39.76
CA THR A 33 3.24 -7.23 40.78
C THR A 33 2.29 -8.35 40.34
N ALA A 34 1.31 -8.10 39.45
CA ALA A 34 0.50 -9.15 38.82
C ALA A 34 1.31 -9.96 37.78
N ALA A 35 2.34 -9.35 37.18
CA ALA A 35 3.31 -10.10 36.38
C ALA A 35 4.20 -11.03 37.24
N PHE A 36 4.23 -10.81 38.58
CA PHE A 36 5.01 -11.61 39.53
C PHE A 36 4.16 -12.51 40.45
N ALA A 37 2.83 -12.46 40.41
CA ALA A 37 1.98 -13.03 41.44
C ALA A 37 1.01 -14.14 41.01
N ALA A 38 1.41 -15.03 40.07
CA ALA A 38 0.62 -16.25 39.82
C ALA A 38 1.52 -17.38 39.34
N ALA A 39 2.02 -18.21 40.30
CA ALA A 39 2.31 -19.61 40.20
C ALA A 39 3.43 -20.03 41.16
N GLU A 40 3.47 -21.30 41.57
CA GLU A 40 4.41 -21.92 42.51
C GLU A 40 5.89 -21.97 42.03
N GLU A 41 6.29 -21.29 40.93
CA GLU A 41 7.69 -21.09 40.51
C GLU A 41 8.02 -19.60 40.49
N PRO A 42 9.27 -19.20 40.80
CA PRO A 42 9.67 -17.79 40.77
C PRO A 42 9.45 -17.24 39.36
N ALA A 43 8.51 -16.32 39.25
CA ALA A 43 8.16 -15.64 38.00
C ALA A 43 9.34 -14.81 37.48
N GLY A 44 9.50 -14.70 36.18
CA GLY A 44 10.39 -13.76 35.51
C GLY A 44 9.64 -12.49 35.09
N LEU A 45 10.27 -11.69 34.26
CA LEU A 45 9.64 -10.56 33.58
C LEU A 45 8.83 -11.07 32.40
N HIS A 46 7.53 -10.76 32.36
CA HIS A 46 6.68 -11.05 31.20
C HIS A 46 6.74 -9.90 30.20
N LEU A 47 7.08 -10.20 28.95
CA LEU A 47 7.09 -9.28 27.85
C LEU A 47 6.04 -9.76 26.82
N GLY A 48 5.00 -8.97 26.60
CA GLY A 48 3.96 -9.23 25.59
C GLY A 48 3.95 -8.10 24.57
N GLY A 49 3.38 -8.32 23.39
CA GLY A 49 3.52 -7.52 22.17
C GLY A 49 3.46 -5.99 22.29
N GLN A 50 2.84 -5.44 23.37
CA GLN A 50 2.76 -3.99 23.60
C GLN A 50 3.38 -3.55 24.94
N THR A 51 3.96 -4.46 25.72
CA THR A 51 4.63 -4.08 26.99
C THR A 51 5.90 -3.29 26.73
N PRO A 52 6.33 -2.39 27.67
CA PRO A 52 7.62 -1.74 27.60
C PRO A 52 8.76 -2.76 27.49
N PHE A 53 9.82 -2.44 26.80
CA PHE A 53 11.06 -3.21 26.78
C PHE A 53 12.09 -2.58 27.74
N LEU A 54 13.20 -3.26 27.97
CA LEU A 54 14.27 -2.74 28.80
C LEU A 54 15.44 -2.25 27.95
N GLU A 55 16.06 -1.11 28.33
CA GLU A 55 17.28 -0.64 27.67
C GLU A 55 18.31 -0.08 28.66
N THR A 56 19.57 -0.17 28.23
CA THR A 56 20.70 0.46 28.96
C THR A 56 21.00 1.83 28.35
N ALA A 57 21.74 2.66 29.10
CA ALA A 57 22.42 3.79 28.48
C ALA A 57 23.46 3.27 27.45
N PRO A 58 23.67 3.97 26.32
CA PRO A 58 24.84 3.73 25.47
C PRO A 58 26.14 3.94 26.24
N GLY A 59 27.20 3.18 25.93
CA GLY A 59 28.47 3.34 26.60
C GLY A 59 29.54 2.33 26.18
N PRO A 60 30.81 2.58 26.54
CA PRO A 60 31.94 1.75 26.11
C PRO A 60 31.91 0.32 26.66
N ALA A 61 31.14 0.05 27.70
CA ALA A 61 30.99 -1.30 28.26
C ALA A 61 30.38 -2.31 27.22
N TRP A 62 29.68 -1.79 26.20
CA TRP A 62 29.04 -2.57 25.15
C TRP A 62 29.89 -2.69 23.87
N ALA A 63 31.13 -2.19 23.86
CA ALA A 63 32.01 -2.29 22.69
C ALA A 63 32.75 -3.65 22.68
N LEU A 64 31.97 -4.74 22.54
CA LEU A 64 32.46 -6.12 22.53
C LEU A 64 32.67 -6.57 21.09
N THR A 65 33.94 -6.74 20.67
CA THR A 65 34.33 -7.00 19.29
C THR A 65 34.92 -8.39 19.07
N ASP A 66 35.89 -8.79 19.88
CA ASP A 66 36.72 -9.97 19.63
C ASP A 66 36.15 -11.25 20.25
N ALA A 67 35.46 -11.09 21.38
CA ALA A 67 34.79 -12.18 22.07
C ALA A 67 33.62 -11.69 22.91
N LEU A 68 32.54 -12.43 22.94
CA LEU A 68 31.44 -12.23 23.87
C LEU A 68 30.66 -13.51 24.10
N THR A 69 29.91 -13.53 25.19
CA THR A 69 28.88 -14.52 25.46
C THR A 69 27.59 -13.82 25.86
N LEU A 70 26.50 -14.20 25.23
CA LEU A 70 25.13 -13.79 25.56
C LEU A 70 24.42 -14.99 26.16
N GLU A 71 23.67 -14.82 27.27
CA GLU A 71 22.83 -15.87 27.80
C GLU A 71 21.49 -15.34 28.31
N ALA A 72 20.48 -16.18 28.29
CA ALA A 72 19.20 -15.88 28.90
C ALA A 72 18.45 -17.14 29.35
N TRP A 73 17.65 -16.99 30.43
CA TRP A 73 16.60 -17.93 30.75
C TRP A 73 15.27 -17.41 30.23
N VAL A 74 14.65 -18.14 29.30
CA VAL A 74 13.45 -17.72 28.58
C VAL A 74 12.38 -18.80 28.58
N LYS A 75 11.11 -18.36 28.53
CA LYS A 75 9.94 -19.20 28.27
C LYS A 75 9.07 -18.45 27.25
N PRO A 76 9.29 -18.69 25.93
CA PRO A 76 8.57 -17.99 24.89
C PRO A 76 7.12 -18.44 24.83
N GLU A 77 6.25 -17.51 24.41
CA GLU A 77 4.95 -17.82 23.83
C GLU A 77 5.10 -18.16 22.34
N GLN A 78 4.01 -18.52 21.65
CA GLN A 78 4.08 -18.78 20.22
C GLN A 78 4.38 -17.50 19.44
N MET A 79 5.57 -17.41 18.87
CA MET A 79 5.99 -16.28 18.05
C MET A 79 5.40 -16.32 16.62
N SER A 80 5.19 -15.15 16.02
CA SER A 80 4.95 -15.04 14.59
C SER A 80 6.19 -15.48 13.79
N GLN A 81 6.09 -15.60 12.48
CA GLN A 81 7.23 -15.94 11.61
C GLN A 81 8.39 -14.93 11.75
N ALA A 82 8.11 -13.69 12.13
CA ALA A 82 9.13 -12.66 12.37
C ALA A 82 9.99 -12.91 13.62
N GLY A 83 9.59 -13.84 14.52
CA GLY A 83 10.30 -14.13 15.76
C GLY A 83 10.24 -12.99 16.77
N GLY A 84 11.22 -12.96 17.73
CA GLY A 84 11.30 -11.93 18.77
C GLY A 84 12.70 -11.76 19.34
N ARG A 85 13.10 -10.51 19.63
CA ARG A 85 14.41 -10.17 20.19
C ARG A 85 14.47 -10.49 21.67
N ILE A 86 15.36 -11.37 22.07
CA ILE A 86 15.68 -11.63 23.48
C ILE A 86 16.62 -10.51 23.97
N LEU A 87 17.71 -10.28 23.22
CA LEU A 87 18.71 -9.26 23.47
C LEU A 87 19.18 -8.67 22.14
N ASP A 88 19.22 -7.35 22.04
CA ASP A 88 19.60 -6.63 20.81
C ASP A 88 20.55 -5.47 21.12
N LYS A 89 21.67 -5.44 20.44
CA LYS A 89 22.65 -4.36 20.41
C LYS A 89 23.11 -4.18 18.97
N SER A 90 22.18 -3.85 18.09
CA SER A 90 22.46 -3.75 16.67
C SER A 90 21.85 -2.51 16.03
N VAL A 91 22.27 -2.21 14.81
CA VAL A 91 21.62 -1.26 13.93
C VAL A 91 20.82 -2.06 12.87
N PRO A 92 19.49 -1.98 12.83
CA PRO A 92 18.69 -2.72 11.87
C PRO A 92 19.11 -2.47 10.42
N GLY A 93 19.19 -3.55 9.64
CA GLY A 93 19.59 -3.48 8.24
C GLY A 93 21.09 -3.30 8.00
N THR A 94 21.90 -3.32 9.06
CA THR A 94 23.38 -3.29 8.96
C THR A 94 24.01 -4.53 9.60
N SER A 95 25.33 -4.70 9.40
CA SER A 95 26.13 -5.75 10.07
C SER A 95 26.77 -5.25 11.39
N GLU A 96 26.29 -4.16 11.98
CA GLU A 96 26.84 -3.57 13.18
C GLU A 96 26.18 -4.12 14.45
N GLY A 97 27.01 -4.46 15.46
CA GLY A 97 26.55 -4.95 16.74
C GLY A 97 26.29 -6.46 16.80
N PHE A 98 25.43 -6.88 17.73
CA PHE A 98 25.08 -8.28 17.97
C PHE A 98 23.64 -8.44 18.47
N VAL A 99 23.04 -9.62 18.19
CA VAL A 99 21.67 -9.95 18.55
C VAL A 99 21.58 -11.41 19.00
N LEU A 100 20.79 -11.67 20.05
CA LEU A 100 20.29 -12.99 20.41
C LEU A 100 18.76 -12.95 20.29
N ASP A 101 18.19 -13.74 19.41
CA ASP A 101 16.77 -13.73 19.14
C ASP A 101 16.19 -15.09 18.76
N THR A 102 14.90 -15.08 18.41
CA THR A 102 14.25 -16.21 17.74
C THR A 102 13.84 -15.81 16.33
N TYR A 103 14.18 -16.64 15.32
CA TYR A 103 13.78 -16.44 13.92
C TYR A 103 14.14 -17.66 13.06
N PRO A 104 13.22 -18.20 12.19
CA PRO A 104 11.79 -17.84 12.15
C PRO A 104 11.03 -18.40 13.36
N GLY A 105 9.95 -17.72 13.76
CA GLY A 105 9.12 -18.15 14.90
C GLY A 105 9.94 -18.29 16.18
N ASN A 106 9.89 -19.46 16.82
CA ASN A 106 10.60 -19.75 18.06
C ASN A 106 12.01 -20.35 17.86
N SER A 107 12.57 -20.33 16.65
CA SER A 107 13.89 -20.89 16.37
C SER A 107 15.01 -19.98 16.89
N LEU A 108 15.86 -20.48 17.79
CA LEU A 108 16.98 -19.73 18.38
C LEU A 108 17.99 -19.28 17.33
N ARG A 109 18.39 -18.00 17.39
CA ARG A 109 19.39 -17.42 16.48
C ARG A 109 20.30 -16.42 17.19
N MET A 110 21.55 -16.30 16.73
CA MET A 110 22.42 -15.16 16.98
C MET A 110 22.80 -14.49 15.65
N ILE A 111 22.81 -13.19 15.61
CA ILE A 111 23.33 -12.40 14.49
C ILE A 111 24.56 -11.64 14.99
N GLY A 112 25.67 -11.77 14.25
CA GLY A 112 26.88 -10.97 14.43
C GLY A 112 27.58 -10.83 13.09
N LYS A 113 27.85 -9.58 12.65
CA LYS A 113 28.37 -9.24 11.34
C LYS A 113 27.60 -10.02 10.23
N ASP A 114 28.24 -10.65 9.29
CA ASP A 114 27.60 -11.26 8.10
C ASP A 114 27.20 -12.73 8.32
N ARG A 115 27.15 -13.22 9.55
CA ARG A 115 26.95 -14.65 9.85
C ARG A 115 25.90 -14.87 10.94
N SER A 116 25.20 -15.98 10.80
CA SER A 116 24.32 -16.57 11.82
C SER A 116 24.53 -18.08 11.81
N PRO A 117 24.73 -18.74 12.96
CA PRO A 117 24.85 -20.19 12.99
C PRO A 117 23.65 -20.89 12.32
N GLY A 118 23.95 -21.88 11.47
CA GLY A 118 23.01 -22.43 10.50
C GLY A 118 21.88 -23.30 11.05
N ASP A 119 22.15 -24.22 11.98
CA ASP A 119 21.14 -25.11 12.53
C ASP A 119 20.45 -24.45 13.72
N ARG A 120 19.13 -24.52 13.73
CA ARG A 120 18.29 -23.75 14.65
C ARG A 120 17.51 -24.71 15.54
N ALA A 121 17.70 -24.58 16.85
CA ALA A 121 16.86 -25.28 17.81
C ALA A 121 15.59 -24.48 18.05
N GLU A 122 14.43 -25.14 17.94
CA GLU A 122 13.15 -24.55 18.29
C GLU A 122 12.98 -24.55 19.81
N LEU A 123 12.63 -23.36 20.36
CA LEU A 123 12.40 -23.20 21.79
C LEU A 123 10.98 -23.66 22.15
N PRO A 124 10.83 -24.53 23.17
CA PRO A 124 9.51 -24.95 23.64
C PRO A 124 8.77 -23.78 24.33
N THR A 125 7.46 -23.69 24.10
CA THR A 125 6.59 -22.64 24.64
C THR A 125 6.03 -22.96 26.02
N ASP A 126 6.11 -24.20 26.47
CA ASP A 126 5.50 -24.71 27.69
C ASP A 126 6.43 -24.69 28.93
N ARG A 127 7.74 -24.48 28.72
CA ARG A 127 8.74 -24.56 29.78
C ARG A 127 9.89 -23.61 29.64
N TRP A 128 10.60 -23.35 30.74
CA TRP A 128 11.81 -22.58 30.79
C TRP A 128 12.97 -23.27 30.05
N SER A 129 13.68 -22.50 29.28
CA SER A 129 14.88 -22.89 28.55
C SER A 129 16.01 -21.92 28.81
N HIS A 130 17.21 -22.43 29.06
CA HIS A 130 18.45 -21.66 29.03
C HIS A 130 18.98 -21.61 27.61
N VAL A 131 19.20 -20.42 27.11
CA VAL A 131 19.77 -20.17 25.79
C VAL A 131 21.08 -19.39 25.96
N ALA A 132 22.10 -19.72 25.16
CA ALA A 132 23.31 -18.91 25.09
C ALA A 132 23.92 -18.89 23.70
N ALA A 133 24.70 -17.84 23.44
CA ALA A 133 25.48 -17.69 22.22
C ALA A 133 26.91 -17.28 22.58
N VAL A 134 27.90 -17.95 22.03
CA VAL A 134 29.31 -17.70 22.23
C VAL A 134 29.96 -17.29 20.92
N PHE A 135 30.60 -16.13 20.87
CA PHE A 135 31.42 -15.66 19.77
C PHE A 135 32.86 -15.42 20.23
N SER A 136 33.85 -15.89 19.49
CA SER A 136 35.26 -15.62 19.74
C SER A 136 36.07 -15.75 18.45
N VAL A 137 36.71 -14.65 18.04
CA VAL A 137 37.62 -14.64 16.89
C VAL A 137 38.85 -15.51 17.18
N LYS A 138 39.42 -15.35 18.37
CA LYS A 138 40.64 -16.08 18.77
C LYS A 138 40.47 -17.59 18.83
N GLU A 139 39.29 -18.06 19.28
CA GLU A 139 39.00 -19.47 19.47
C GLU A 139 38.28 -20.06 18.25
N ALA A 140 38.02 -19.26 17.22
CA ALA A 140 37.21 -19.63 16.06
C ALA A 140 35.82 -20.22 16.45
N ARG A 141 35.21 -19.66 17.51
CA ARG A 141 33.92 -20.15 18.05
C ARG A 141 32.80 -19.21 17.67
N TYR A 142 31.74 -19.78 17.09
CA TYR A 142 30.44 -19.13 16.86
C TYR A 142 29.35 -20.16 17.08
N GLN A 143 28.90 -20.27 18.33
CA GLN A 143 28.09 -21.38 18.80
C GLN A 143 26.81 -20.94 19.48
N LEU A 144 25.72 -21.68 19.27
CA LEU A 144 24.46 -21.56 20.01
C LEU A 144 24.30 -22.74 20.98
N TYR A 145 23.75 -22.46 22.15
CA TYR A 145 23.48 -23.44 23.19
C TYR A 145 22.01 -23.42 23.61
N LEU A 146 21.46 -24.61 23.82
CA LEU A 146 20.15 -24.81 24.43
C LEU A 146 20.32 -25.77 25.62
N ASN A 147 19.95 -25.28 26.83
CA ASN A 147 20.03 -26.03 28.09
C ASN A 147 21.45 -26.62 28.31
N GLY A 148 22.46 -25.82 28.08
CA GLY A 148 23.87 -26.15 28.27
C GLY A 148 24.50 -27.05 27.18
N LYS A 149 23.78 -27.36 26.12
CA LYS A 149 24.26 -28.19 24.99
C LYS A 149 24.41 -27.36 23.73
N VAL A 150 25.48 -27.53 22.97
CA VAL A 150 25.66 -26.92 21.64
C VAL A 150 24.59 -27.46 20.70
N VAL A 151 23.86 -26.55 20.05
CA VAL A 151 22.78 -26.83 19.06
C VAL A 151 23.13 -26.29 17.68
N ALA A 152 24.07 -25.36 17.57
CA ALA A 152 24.58 -24.87 16.29
C ALA A 152 26.03 -24.39 16.44
N ASN A 153 26.83 -24.55 15.38
CA ASN A 153 28.23 -24.11 15.34
C ASN A 153 28.60 -23.67 13.91
N ASP A 154 29.06 -22.41 13.78
CA ASP A 154 29.57 -21.85 12.51
C ASP A 154 30.93 -21.16 12.71
N GLY A 155 31.68 -21.55 13.74
CA GLY A 155 33.04 -21.06 13.99
C GLY A 155 34.00 -21.44 12.88
N LYS A 156 34.79 -20.45 12.39
CA LYS A 156 35.78 -20.63 11.33
C LYS A 156 37.04 -19.84 11.64
N PRO A 157 38.22 -20.30 11.16
CA PRO A 157 39.48 -19.62 11.43
C PRO A 157 39.59 -18.18 10.88
N ASP A 158 38.77 -17.83 9.91
CA ASP A 158 38.74 -16.53 9.21
C ASP A 158 37.72 -15.54 9.76
N MET A 159 37.16 -15.79 10.95
CA MET A 159 36.21 -14.90 11.60
C MET A 159 36.78 -13.51 11.82
N GLN A 160 35.96 -12.50 11.56
CA GLN A 160 36.36 -11.10 11.79
C GLN A 160 35.69 -10.56 13.07
N PRO A 161 36.28 -9.58 13.75
CA PRO A 161 35.68 -8.91 14.90
C PRO A 161 34.31 -8.33 14.57
N LEU A 162 33.42 -8.29 15.57
CA LEU A 162 32.13 -7.60 15.45
C LEU A 162 32.34 -6.10 15.29
N THR A 163 31.46 -5.43 14.57
CA THR A 163 31.50 -3.98 14.43
C THR A 163 30.73 -3.32 15.58
N VAL A 164 31.32 -2.31 16.21
CA VAL A 164 30.68 -1.55 17.29
C VAL A 164 29.61 -0.62 16.72
N CYS A 165 28.48 -0.50 17.42
CA CYS A 165 27.48 0.51 17.17
C CYS A 165 27.13 1.30 18.45
N ASP A 166 26.61 2.51 18.29
CA ASP A 166 26.21 3.38 19.41
C ASP A 166 24.77 3.12 19.92
N SER A 167 24.08 2.10 19.41
CA SER A 167 22.75 1.73 19.89
C SER A 167 22.79 1.31 21.36
N PRO A 168 21.76 1.61 22.18
CA PRO A 168 21.63 1.01 23.50
C PRO A 168 21.47 -0.51 23.40
N LEU A 169 21.90 -1.26 24.43
CA LEU A 169 21.55 -2.67 24.53
C LEU A 169 20.11 -2.77 25.02
N ARG A 170 19.30 -3.60 24.37
CA ARG A 170 17.89 -3.81 24.67
C ARG A 170 17.55 -5.26 24.97
N ILE A 171 16.53 -5.43 25.81
CA ILE A 171 15.96 -6.73 26.14
C ILE A 171 14.47 -6.69 25.77
N GLY A 172 14.03 -7.60 24.92
CA GLY A 172 12.66 -7.74 24.50
C GLY A 172 12.23 -6.94 23.27
N ALA A 173 13.13 -6.20 22.62
CA ALA A 173 12.87 -5.45 21.40
C ALA A 173 14.15 -5.19 20.60
N ASP A 174 14.01 -4.86 19.30
CA ASP A 174 15.11 -4.34 18.48
C ASP A 174 15.39 -2.86 18.76
N SER A 175 16.41 -2.31 18.08
CA SER A 175 16.82 -0.92 18.25
C SER A 175 15.77 0.11 17.77
N ASN A 176 14.76 -0.30 17.03
CA ASN A 176 13.60 0.52 16.66
C ASN A 176 12.39 0.31 17.58
N GLY A 177 12.49 -0.61 18.55
CA GLY A 177 11.38 -1.02 19.40
C GLY A 177 10.42 -2.01 18.75
N GLY A 178 10.77 -2.55 17.58
CA GLY A 178 10.08 -3.63 16.86
C GLY A 178 10.55 -5.02 17.27
N ASN A 179 10.19 -6.05 16.49
CA ASN A 179 10.56 -7.46 16.67
C ASN A 179 10.44 -7.91 18.14
N ARG A 180 9.28 -7.65 18.73
CA ARG A 180 9.00 -7.84 20.16
C ARG A 180 9.09 -9.29 20.57
N TYR A 181 9.86 -9.58 21.63
CA TYR A 181 9.79 -10.86 22.30
C TYR A 181 8.44 -11.01 23.00
N GLN A 182 7.82 -12.16 22.89
CA GLN A 182 6.58 -12.52 23.57
C GLN A 182 6.84 -13.74 24.47
N GLY A 183 6.63 -13.55 25.78
CA GLY A 183 6.88 -14.58 26.78
C GLY A 183 7.63 -14.06 28.00
N TRP A 184 8.20 -14.95 28.75
CA TRP A 184 8.85 -14.69 30.04
C TRP A 184 10.37 -14.72 29.90
N ILE A 185 11.06 -13.78 30.54
CA ILE A 185 12.53 -13.77 30.72
C ILE A 185 12.82 -13.74 32.21
N ARG A 186 13.60 -14.69 32.68
CA ARG A 186 13.98 -14.80 34.11
C ARG A 186 15.33 -14.14 34.38
N ARG A 187 16.24 -14.25 33.41
CA ARG A 187 17.61 -13.76 33.55
C ARG A 187 18.19 -13.45 32.18
N VAL A 188 19.08 -12.44 32.13
CA VAL A 188 19.91 -12.13 30.96
C VAL A 188 21.34 -11.83 31.42
N GLY A 189 22.34 -12.41 30.75
CA GLY A 189 23.75 -12.17 31.00
C GLY A 189 24.51 -11.80 29.75
N VAL A 190 25.46 -10.86 29.88
CA VAL A 190 26.41 -10.44 28.84
C VAL A 190 27.81 -10.53 29.42
N TYR A 191 28.70 -11.26 28.75
CA TYR A 191 30.10 -11.48 29.18
C TYR A 191 31.01 -10.97 28.05
N GLY A 192 32.08 -10.24 28.44
CA GLY A 192 33.11 -9.72 27.52
C GLY A 192 34.18 -10.75 27.13
N ARG A 193 33.85 -12.03 27.21
CA ARG A 193 34.68 -13.16 26.81
C ARG A 193 33.87 -14.35 26.33
N ALA A 194 34.51 -15.27 25.67
CA ALA A 194 33.95 -16.58 25.41
C ALA A 194 33.92 -17.42 26.70
N LEU A 195 32.75 -17.89 27.10
CA LEU A 195 32.57 -18.89 28.15
C LEU A 195 32.85 -20.26 27.62
N THR A 196 33.39 -21.15 28.45
CA THR A 196 33.61 -22.55 28.14
C THR A 196 32.28 -23.33 28.17
N ASP A 197 32.26 -24.55 27.61
CA ASP A 197 31.09 -25.41 27.62
C ASP A 197 30.65 -25.78 29.07
N ASP A 198 31.62 -25.99 29.97
CA ASP A 198 31.34 -26.27 31.38
C ASP A 198 30.75 -25.04 32.11
N GLU A 199 31.21 -23.83 31.78
CA GLU A 199 30.66 -22.59 32.31
C GLU A 199 29.23 -22.35 31.83
N ILE A 200 28.95 -22.58 30.53
CA ILE A 200 27.60 -22.52 29.99
C ILE A 200 26.70 -23.57 30.65
N LEU A 201 27.18 -24.79 30.85
CA LEU A 201 26.44 -25.83 31.56
C LEU A 201 26.15 -25.46 33.01
N ALA A 202 27.12 -24.81 33.71
CA ALA A 202 26.93 -24.32 35.07
C ALA A 202 25.84 -23.26 35.17
N LEU A 203 25.77 -22.32 34.21
CA LEU A 203 24.67 -21.33 34.08
C LEU A 203 23.33 -22.00 33.77
N ALA A 204 23.31 -22.96 32.86
CA ALA A 204 22.11 -23.70 32.48
C ALA A 204 21.55 -24.64 33.57
N THR A 205 22.39 -25.01 34.52
CA THR A 205 21.98 -25.89 35.68
C THR A 205 21.82 -25.10 36.98
N SER A 206 21.83 -23.76 36.89
CA SER A 206 21.77 -22.85 38.07
C SER A 206 22.81 -23.11 39.13
N LYS A 207 23.98 -23.71 38.76
CA LYS A 207 25.12 -23.90 39.65
C LYS A 207 25.99 -22.65 39.81
N ALA A 208 25.79 -21.67 38.95
CA ALA A 208 26.43 -20.37 39.02
C ALA A 208 25.38 -19.26 38.75
N GLU A 209 25.40 -18.19 39.55
CA GLU A 209 24.54 -17.02 39.30
C GLU A 209 25.25 -15.97 38.43
N SER A 210 26.57 -15.96 38.41
CA SER A 210 27.40 -15.12 37.55
C SER A 210 28.80 -15.73 37.48
N LEU A 211 29.55 -15.37 36.43
CA LEU A 211 30.92 -15.84 36.18
C LEU A 211 31.83 -14.63 35.96
N ASP A 212 33.13 -14.84 36.09
CA ASP A 212 34.14 -13.81 35.81
C ASP A 212 34.00 -13.30 34.36
N GLY A 213 34.26 -12.01 34.15
CA GLY A 213 34.12 -11.36 32.86
C GLY A 213 32.69 -10.92 32.52
N ALA A 214 31.78 -10.96 33.48
CA ALA A 214 30.46 -10.40 33.33
C ALA A 214 30.51 -8.88 33.10
N VAL A 215 29.95 -8.43 31.96
CA VAL A 215 29.66 -7.01 31.67
C VAL A 215 28.36 -6.61 32.35
N ALA A 216 27.39 -7.49 32.32
CA ALA A 216 26.13 -7.32 33.01
C ALA A 216 25.43 -8.68 33.21
N VAL A 217 24.77 -8.86 34.35
CA VAL A 217 23.82 -9.96 34.58
C VAL A 217 22.62 -9.40 35.35
N TRP A 218 21.45 -9.50 34.79
CA TRP A 218 20.18 -9.09 35.39
C TRP A 218 19.34 -10.30 35.77
N ASP A 219 18.83 -10.31 36.99
CA ASP A 219 17.94 -11.33 37.52
C ASP A 219 16.53 -10.74 37.75
N PHE A 220 15.61 -11.07 36.85
CA PHE A 220 14.25 -10.57 36.87
C PHE A 220 13.32 -11.34 37.82
N THR A 221 13.84 -12.28 38.60
CA THR A 221 13.13 -12.87 39.73
C THR A 221 13.14 -11.94 40.96
N LYS A 222 14.02 -10.94 40.96
CA LYS A 222 14.16 -9.92 42.02
C LYS A 222 13.32 -8.69 41.67
N PRO A 223 12.67 -8.06 42.66
CA PRO A 223 11.86 -6.88 42.41
C PRO A 223 12.66 -5.70 41.89
N ALA A 224 12.13 -4.97 40.89
CA ALA A 224 12.70 -3.73 40.42
C ALA A 224 12.60 -2.61 41.47
N LYS A 225 13.65 -1.82 41.62
CA LYS A 225 13.62 -0.57 42.39
C LYS A 225 13.31 0.59 41.45
N GLU A 226 12.21 1.30 41.69
CA GLU A 226 11.82 2.49 40.91
C GLU A 226 11.81 2.28 39.36
N LEU A 227 11.37 1.09 38.91
CA LEU A 227 11.37 0.70 37.50
C LEU A 227 12.78 0.57 36.88
N ARG A 228 13.79 0.34 37.69
CA ARG A 228 15.19 0.09 37.31
C ARG A 228 15.65 -1.26 37.77
N PHE A 229 16.39 -1.96 36.93
CA PHE A 229 17.06 -3.21 37.27
C PHE A 229 18.57 -2.96 37.26
N GLU A 230 19.25 -3.22 38.33
CA GLU A 230 20.68 -3.13 38.43
C GLU A 230 21.33 -4.50 38.25
N SER A 231 22.31 -4.56 37.37
CA SER A 231 23.09 -5.78 37.16
C SER A 231 24.09 -6.01 38.27
N VAL A 232 24.61 -7.22 38.38
CA VAL A 232 25.73 -7.56 39.30
C VAL A 232 27.02 -6.75 39.03
N ALA A 233 27.15 -6.16 37.87
CA ALA A 233 28.28 -5.29 37.48
C ALA A 233 27.92 -3.79 37.50
N GLY A 234 26.78 -3.41 38.09
CA GLY A 234 26.36 -2.02 38.25
C GLY A 234 25.74 -1.39 37.00
N GLN A 235 25.49 -2.14 35.91
CA GLN A 235 24.82 -1.62 34.73
C GLN A 235 23.31 -1.51 34.99
N GLN A 236 22.76 -0.34 34.67
CA GLN A 236 21.34 -0.05 34.89
C GLN A 236 20.53 -0.36 33.63
N LEU A 237 19.47 -1.16 33.79
CA LEU A 237 18.36 -1.26 32.83
C LEU A 237 17.21 -0.37 33.30
N THR A 238 16.73 0.44 32.43
CA THR A 238 15.50 1.22 32.63
C THR A 238 14.39 0.69 31.76
N LEU A 239 13.16 0.73 32.26
CA LEU A 239 12.00 0.56 31.40
C LEU A 239 12.02 1.72 30.39
N ALA A 240 12.28 1.39 29.14
CA ALA A 240 12.13 2.33 28.07
C ALA A 240 10.69 2.20 27.56
N PRO A 241 9.85 3.22 27.71
CA PRO A 241 8.68 3.29 26.88
C PRO A 241 9.15 3.31 25.41
N PRO A 242 8.40 2.76 24.46
CA PRO A 242 8.64 3.04 23.04
C PRO A 242 8.83 4.54 22.90
N ARG A 243 9.81 4.99 22.12
CA ARG A 243 10.14 6.44 21.99
C ARG A 243 8.92 7.31 21.65
N ASP A 244 7.84 6.70 21.18
CA ASP A 244 6.58 7.32 20.83
C ASP A 244 5.41 6.90 21.73
N TRP A 245 5.70 6.53 22.97
CA TRP A 245 4.70 6.01 23.89
C TRP A 245 3.69 7.09 24.31
N PHE A 246 2.45 6.95 23.82
CA PHE A 246 1.26 7.36 24.58
C PHE A 246 0.97 6.29 25.64
N PRO A 247 0.50 6.67 26.85
CA PRO A 247 0.07 5.69 27.83
C PRO A 247 -0.84 4.65 27.14
N ASP A 248 -0.60 3.38 27.41
CA ASP A 248 -1.50 2.32 26.94
C ASP A 248 -2.90 2.66 27.42
N VAL A 249 -3.69 3.16 26.49
CA VAL A 249 -5.08 3.47 26.74
C VAL A 249 -5.85 2.27 26.26
N ALA A 250 -6.39 1.51 27.19
CA ALA A 250 -7.28 0.40 26.86
C ALA A 250 -8.40 0.89 25.93
N PRO A 251 -8.81 0.11 24.94
CA PRO A 251 -10.00 0.45 24.14
C PRO A 251 -11.19 0.72 25.05
N ALA A 252 -11.98 1.75 24.71
CA ALA A 252 -13.18 2.05 25.47
C ALA A 252 -14.17 0.89 25.44
N ALA A 253 -14.81 0.61 26.56
CA ALA A 253 -15.95 -0.28 26.58
C ALA A 253 -17.13 0.37 25.84
N LEU A 254 -17.60 -0.29 24.78
CA LEU A 254 -18.67 0.22 23.93
C LEU A 254 -20.02 -0.39 24.30
N ALA A 255 -21.05 0.44 24.41
CA ALA A 255 -22.43 0.04 24.66
C ALA A 255 -23.39 0.63 23.61
N GLY A 256 -24.59 0.04 23.54
CA GLY A 256 -25.65 0.48 22.62
C GLY A 256 -25.35 0.11 21.16
N ALA A 257 -26.27 0.51 20.27
CA ALA A 257 -26.17 0.23 18.83
C ALA A 257 -26.49 1.52 18.06
N ALA A 258 -25.46 2.12 17.49
CA ALA A 258 -25.61 3.29 16.61
C ALA A 258 -26.49 2.96 15.40
N GLN A 259 -27.32 3.93 15.00
CA GLN A 259 -28.12 3.86 13.78
C GLN A 259 -27.23 4.08 12.55
N PRO A 260 -27.63 3.54 11.37
CA PRO A 260 -26.96 3.81 10.12
C PRO A 260 -26.86 5.34 9.86
N PRO A 261 -25.75 5.84 9.30
CA PRO A 261 -25.66 7.24 8.90
C PRO A 261 -26.64 7.54 7.75
N GLN A 262 -26.97 8.81 7.58
CA GLN A 262 -27.64 9.24 6.36
C GLN A 262 -26.62 9.32 5.22
N GLY A 263 -27.09 9.18 3.99
CA GLY A 263 -26.25 9.22 2.79
C GLY A 263 -26.38 7.98 1.93
N GLU A 264 -26.08 8.12 0.64
CA GLU A 264 -26.15 7.04 -0.35
C GLU A 264 -24.80 6.30 -0.45
N TRP A 265 -23.71 7.04 -0.32
CA TRP A 265 -22.34 6.58 -0.60
C TRP A 265 -21.52 6.53 0.68
N VAL A 266 -21.95 5.77 1.71
CA VAL A 266 -21.32 5.80 3.03
C VAL A 266 -20.82 4.42 3.44
N LEU A 267 -19.51 4.35 3.77
CA LEU A 267 -18.93 3.24 4.53
C LEU A 267 -19.14 3.55 6.02
N TRP A 268 -19.60 2.57 6.83
CA TRP A 268 -19.78 2.81 8.26
C TRP A 268 -19.61 1.56 9.13
N TYR A 269 -19.26 1.78 10.39
CA TYR A 269 -18.89 0.74 11.36
C TYR A 269 -19.34 1.12 12.76
N ARG A 270 -19.59 0.10 13.61
CA ARG A 270 -20.02 0.25 15.02
C ARG A 270 -18.88 0.11 16.03
N ARG A 271 -17.62 0.05 15.58
CA ARG A 271 -16.43 -0.03 16.43
C ARG A 271 -15.25 0.67 15.76
N PRO A 272 -14.26 1.10 16.54
CA PRO A 272 -12.98 1.60 16.04
C PRO A 272 -12.28 0.56 15.14
N ALA A 273 -11.34 1.02 14.34
CA ALA A 273 -10.42 0.14 13.63
C ALA A 273 -9.37 -0.41 14.61
N GLU A 274 -9.15 -1.71 14.58
CA GLU A 274 -8.09 -2.39 15.33
C GLU A 274 -6.87 -2.61 14.44
N LYS A 275 -7.10 -2.75 13.13
CA LYS A 275 -6.09 -2.96 12.11
C LYS A 275 -6.12 -1.82 11.09
N TRP A 276 -4.99 -1.64 10.40
CA TRP A 276 -4.85 -0.61 9.39
C TRP A 276 -5.87 -0.77 8.25
N GLU A 277 -6.13 -2.01 7.80
CA GLU A 277 -7.10 -2.34 6.74
C GLU A 277 -8.57 -2.22 7.18
N GLU A 278 -8.81 -1.79 8.39
CA GLU A 278 -10.14 -1.41 8.88
C GLU A 278 -10.31 0.12 8.95
N ALA A 279 -9.20 0.88 8.97
CA ALA A 279 -9.21 2.33 9.06
C ALA A 279 -9.76 2.98 7.78
N LEU A 280 -10.24 4.21 7.88
CA LEU A 280 -10.90 4.93 6.80
C LEU A 280 -9.90 5.82 6.07
N PRO A 281 -9.69 5.65 4.75
CA PRO A 281 -8.75 6.47 3.98
C PRO A 281 -9.35 7.85 3.66
N VAL A 282 -8.58 8.90 3.87
CA VAL A 282 -8.80 10.25 3.33
C VAL A 282 -7.56 10.70 2.59
N GLY A 283 -7.70 11.48 1.50
CA GLY A 283 -6.56 11.91 0.70
C GLY A 283 -6.89 13.07 -0.22
N ASN A 284 -5.84 13.80 -0.64
CA ASN A 284 -5.95 14.93 -1.55
C ASN A 284 -4.97 14.84 -2.74
N GLY A 285 -4.52 13.63 -3.06
CA GLY A 285 -3.53 13.37 -4.09
C GLY A 285 -2.10 13.37 -3.54
N LYS A 286 -1.76 14.26 -2.64
CA LYS A 286 -0.41 14.45 -2.10
C LYS A 286 -0.25 13.96 -0.66
N LEU A 287 -1.23 14.29 0.16
CA LEU A 287 -1.34 13.83 1.54
C LEU A 287 -2.46 12.81 1.64
N GLY A 288 -2.19 11.69 2.28
CA GLY A 288 -3.18 10.69 2.63
C GLY A 288 -3.14 10.36 4.12
N ALA A 289 -4.28 10.01 4.71
CA ALA A 289 -4.31 9.51 6.07
C ALA A 289 -5.32 8.37 6.23
N MET A 290 -5.04 7.47 7.17
CA MET A 290 -5.92 6.41 7.62
C MET A 290 -6.49 6.76 8.99
N VAL A 291 -7.81 6.87 9.09
CA VAL A 291 -8.54 7.29 10.30
C VAL A 291 -9.05 6.06 11.06
N PHE A 292 -8.57 5.84 12.27
CA PHE A 292 -8.89 4.66 13.07
C PHE A 292 -10.18 4.81 13.88
N GLY A 293 -10.50 5.98 14.39
CA GLY A 293 -11.72 6.25 15.13
C GLY A 293 -11.71 5.78 16.58
N GLY A 294 -10.56 5.67 17.23
CA GLY A 294 -10.46 5.24 18.63
C GLY A 294 -11.06 6.27 19.60
N VAL A 295 -11.86 5.83 20.61
CA VAL A 295 -12.55 6.72 21.52
C VAL A 295 -11.59 7.45 22.47
N PRO A 296 -10.83 6.74 23.33
CA PRO A 296 -9.92 7.42 24.25
C PRO A 296 -8.66 7.93 23.55
N ARG A 297 -8.40 7.41 22.34
CA ARG A 297 -7.23 7.81 21.54
C ARG A 297 -7.53 7.70 20.06
N GLU A 298 -7.66 8.84 19.38
CA GLU A 298 -7.74 8.89 17.92
C GLU A 298 -6.34 8.72 17.33
N HIS A 299 -6.27 8.01 16.19
CA HIS A 299 -5.06 7.80 15.44
C HIS A 299 -5.31 8.10 13.96
N LEU A 300 -4.48 8.97 13.40
CA LEU A 300 -4.37 9.19 11.96
C LEU A 300 -2.94 8.85 11.53
N GLN A 301 -2.74 7.71 10.87
CA GLN A 301 -1.48 7.42 10.20
C GLN A 301 -1.48 8.15 8.86
N PHE A 302 -0.43 8.93 8.53
CA PHE A 302 -0.41 9.77 7.35
C PHE A 302 0.85 9.62 6.49
N ASN A 303 0.68 9.91 5.21
CA ASN A 303 1.70 9.83 4.16
C ASN A 303 1.78 11.15 3.39
N GLU A 304 2.94 11.40 2.81
CA GLU A 304 3.21 12.42 1.80
C GLU A 304 3.89 11.75 0.60
N ASP A 305 3.46 12.04 -0.61
CA ASP A 305 3.74 11.30 -1.84
C ASP A 305 5.23 11.24 -2.26
N THR A 306 6.06 12.14 -1.74
CA THR A 306 7.49 12.22 -2.12
C THR A 306 8.45 11.68 -1.05
N ILE A 307 7.95 11.04 0.01
CA ILE A 307 8.81 10.43 1.03
C ILE A 307 9.17 9.01 0.59
N TRP A 308 10.41 8.84 0.10
CA TRP A 308 10.95 7.59 -0.42
C TRP A 308 12.35 7.34 0.10
N THR A 309 12.79 6.07 0.08
CA THR A 309 14.20 5.74 0.27
C THR A 309 15.04 6.21 -0.92
N GLY A 310 16.36 6.34 -0.73
CA GLY A 310 17.30 6.71 -1.78
C GLY A 310 17.45 8.20 -2.04
N GLN A 311 18.08 8.47 -3.15
CA GLN A 311 18.39 9.81 -3.66
C GLN A 311 18.52 9.74 -5.20
N PRO A 312 18.54 10.87 -5.93
CA PRO A 312 18.72 10.88 -7.38
C PRO A 312 19.94 10.08 -7.83
N HIS A 313 19.74 9.13 -8.75
CA HIS A 313 20.79 8.32 -9.36
C HIS A 313 20.31 7.71 -10.68
N SER A 314 21.24 7.14 -11.46
CA SER A 314 20.91 6.37 -12.65
C SER A 314 20.81 4.88 -12.30
N TYR A 315 19.86 4.18 -12.90
CA TYR A 315 19.72 2.73 -12.83
C TYR A 315 20.30 2.00 -14.06
N ALA A 316 20.70 2.74 -15.10
CA ALA A 316 21.24 2.15 -16.28
C ALA A 316 22.59 1.46 -15.99
N HIS A 317 22.78 0.27 -16.54
CA HIS A 317 24.03 -0.49 -16.46
C HIS A 317 24.90 -0.16 -17.70
N PRO A 318 25.98 0.60 -17.54
CA PRO A 318 26.79 1.03 -18.68
C PRO A 318 27.39 -0.15 -19.44
N GLY A 319 27.14 -0.19 -20.74
CA GLY A 319 27.66 -1.21 -21.62
C GLY A 319 26.97 -2.56 -21.59
N ALA A 320 25.79 -2.67 -20.96
CA ALA A 320 24.96 -3.90 -20.99
C ALA A 320 24.62 -4.35 -22.43
N ALA A 321 24.45 -3.42 -23.37
CA ALA A 321 24.11 -3.71 -24.76
C ALA A 321 25.03 -4.69 -25.46
N LYS A 322 26.30 -4.80 -25.05
CA LYS A 322 27.26 -5.75 -25.64
C LYS A 322 26.88 -7.22 -25.43
N PHE A 323 26.04 -7.52 -24.44
CA PHE A 323 25.58 -8.89 -24.14
C PHE A 323 24.26 -9.23 -24.81
N LEU A 324 23.55 -8.26 -25.38
CA LEU A 324 22.22 -8.45 -25.97
C LEU A 324 22.21 -9.52 -27.07
N SER A 325 23.19 -9.50 -27.98
CA SER A 325 23.28 -10.47 -29.06
C SER A 325 23.48 -11.89 -28.56
N GLU A 326 24.29 -12.07 -27.51
CA GLU A 326 24.54 -13.38 -26.92
C GLU A 326 23.32 -13.91 -26.13
N ILE A 327 22.62 -13.03 -25.38
CA ILE A 327 21.35 -13.40 -24.70
C ILE A 327 20.33 -13.86 -25.74
N ARG A 328 20.16 -13.12 -26.87
CA ARG A 328 19.26 -13.49 -27.96
C ARG A 328 19.65 -14.84 -28.58
N ARG A 329 20.93 -15.06 -28.86
CA ARG A 329 21.44 -16.33 -29.41
C ARG A 329 21.12 -17.49 -28.49
N LEU A 330 21.38 -17.38 -27.20
CA LEU A 330 21.09 -18.43 -26.22
C LEU A 330 19.59 -18.74 -26.16
N LEU A 331 18.72 -17.73 -26.21
CA LEU A 331 17.26 -17.92 -26.22
C LEU A 331 16.80 -18.63 -27.51
N THR A 332 17.31 -18.23 -28.67
CA THR A 332 17.00 -18.90 -29.96
C THR A 332 17.50 -20.37 -29.99
N GLU A 333 18.59 -20.68 -29.30
CA GLU A 333 19.09 -22.05 -29.15
C GLU A 333 18.34 -22.85 -28.08
N GLY A 334 17.30 -22.33 -27.45
CA GLY A 334 16.56 -22.98 -26.37
C GLY A 334 17.29 -23.05 -25.03
N LYS A 335 18.41 -22.35 -24.87
CA LYS A 335 19.24 -22.29 -23.65
C LYS A 335 18.76 -21.18 -22.69
N GLN A 336 17.47 -21.22 -22.34
CA GLN A 336 16.82 -20.19 -21.54
C GLN A 336 17.52 -19.93 -20.21
N ARG A 337 17.97 -20.99 -19.50
CA ARG A 337 18.62 -20.83 -18.19
C ARG A 337 19.96 -20.09 -18.33
N GLU A 338 20.78 -20.47 -19.31
CA GLU A 338 22.06 -19.79 -19.56
C GLU A 338 21.85 -18.32 -19.95
N ALA A 339 20.79 -18.03 -20.74
CA ALA A 339 20.42 -16.65 -21.09
C ALA A 339 20.01 -15.86 -19.86
N GLN A 340 19.21 -16.43 -18.95
CA GLN A 340 18.79 -15.80 -17.70
C GLN A 340 19.98 -15.54 -16.76
N ASP A 341 20.88 -16.51 -16.61
CA ASP A 341 22.07 -16.39 -15.77
C ASP A 341 22.98 -15.27 -16.29
N LEU A 342 23.22 -15.24 -17.61
CA LEU A 342 23.99 -14.16 -18.25
C LEU A 342 23.32 -12.80 -18.07
N ALA A 343 22.02 -12.73 -18.36
CA ALA A 343 21.27 -11.46 -18.25
C ALA A 343 21.20 -10.97 -16.81
N THR A 344 21.02 -11.86 -15.82
CA THR A 344 21.02 -11.49 -14.40
C THR A 344 22.35 -10.89 -13.97
N LYS A 345 23.47 -11.40 -14.52
CA LYS A 345 24.81 -10.95 -14.16
C LYS A 345 25.22 -9.65 -14.88
N GLU A 346 24.88 -9.50 -16.16
CA GLU A 346 25.53 -8.52 -17.03
C GLU A 346 24.54 -7.53 -17.68
N PHE A 347 23.22 -7.68 -17.44
CA PHE A 347 22.21 -6.91 -18.17
C PHE A 347 21.17 -6.26 -17.26
N MET A 348 21.18 -6.52 -15.97
CA MET A 348 20.25 -5.90 -15.03
C MET A 348 20.71 -4.50 -14.62
N SER A 349 19.83 -3.75 -13.95
CA SER A 349 20.11 -2.40 -13.43
C SER A 349 21.23 -2.36 -12.38
N GLU A 350 21.83 -1.21 -12.25
CA GLU A 350 22.77 -0.86 -11.16
C GLU A 350 22.32 0.41 -10.43
N PRO A 351 21.83 0.31 -9.16
CA PRO A 351 21.68 -0.90 -8.33
C PRO A 351 20.57 -1.83 -8.82
N LEU A 352 20.61 -3.10 -8.39
CA LEU A 352 19.70 -4.15 -8.85
C LEU A 352 18.24 -3.95 -8.38
N THR A 353 18.02 -3.22 -7.30
CA THR A 353 16.70 -2.96 -6.71
C THR A 353 16.37 -1.47 -6.74
N GLN A 354 15.10 -1.16 -6.98
CA GLN A 354 14.60 0.20 -6.90
C GLN A 354 14.22 0.58 -5.48
N LYS A 355 13.99 1.87 -5.26
CA LYS A 355 13.73 2.48 -3.97
C LYS A 355 12.24 2.36 -3.58
N GLU A 356 11.93 2.59 -2.30
CA GLU A 356 10.66 2.23 -1.67
C GLU A 356 9.93 3.46 -1.13
N TYR A 357 8.60 3.47 -1.29
CA TYR A 357 7.72 4.48 -0.73
C TYR A 357 7.61 4.33 0.79
N GLN A 358 7.60 5.47 1.52
CA GLN A 358 7.73 5.47 2.98
C GLN A 358 6.54 6.17 3.66
N PRO A 359 6.14 5.75 4.88
CA PRO A 359 5.20 6.51 5.70
C PRO A 359 5.83 7.83 6.15
N CYS A 360 5.00 8.85 6.37
CA CYS A 360 5.45 10.12 6.95
C CYS A 360 5.40 10.08 8.48
N GLY A 361 4.23 9.79 9.04
CA GLY A 361 4.06 9.77 10.49
C GLY A 361 2.64 9.52 10.95
N ASP A 362 2.40 9.84 12.22
CA ASP A 362 1.16 9.62 12.93
C ASP A 362 0.74 10.89 13.69
N LEU A 363 -0.54 11.24 13.58
CA LEU A 363 -1.21 12.21 14.44
C LEU A 363 -2.02 11.46 15.50
N TRP A 364 -1.70 11.71 16.75
CA TRP A 364 -2.37 11.14 17.91
C TRP A 364 -3.14 12.20 18.65
N ILE A 365 -4.39 11.89 19.01
CA ILE A 365 -5.21 12.74 19.86
C ILE A 365 -5.73 11.90 21.02
N HIS A 366 -5.26 12.17 22.23
CA HIS A 366 -5.68 11.46 23.43
C HIS A 366 -6.73 12.24 24.21
N PHE A 367 -7.81 11.56 24.57
CA PHE A 367 -8.95 12.08 25.35
C PHE A 367 -8.97 11.44 26.74
N PRO A 368 -8.39 12.06 27.77
CA PRO A 368 -8.35 11.50 29.11
C PRO A 368 -9.75 11.25 29.70
N GLY A 369 -9.95 10.07 30.29
CA GLY A 369 -11.19 9.74 30.99
C GLY A 369 -12.33 9.23 30.11
N GLN A 370 -12.11 9.06 28.79
CA GLN A 370 -13.12 8.50 27.89
C GLN A 370 -12.97 6.97 27.73
N ASP A 371 -13.00 6.25 28.86
CA ASP A 371 -12.80 4.80 28.93
C ASP A 371 -14.09 4.00 28.64
N THR A 372 -15.23 4.66 28.55
CA THR A 372 -16.54 4.09 28.18
C THR A 372 -17.24 4.98 27.17
N ALA A 373 -17.91 4.37 26.20
CA ALA A 373 -18.72 5.11 25.23
C ALA A 373 -19.96 4.32 24.82
N SER A 374 -20.97 5.03 24.35
CA SER A 374 -22.17 4.42 23.81
C SER A 374 -22.53 5.02 22.45
N ASN A 375 -23.36 4.31 21.69
CA ASN A 375 -23.83 4.72 20.36
C ASN A 375 -22.69 5.05 19.39
N PHE A 376 -21.56 4.38 19.53
CA PHE A 376 -20.37 4.60 18.70
C PHE A 376 -20.65 4.31 17.24
N ARG A 377 -20.24 5.25 16.38
CA ARG A 377 -20.24 5.12 14.92
C ARG A 377 -19.04 5.83 14.31
N ARG A 378 -18.35 5.15 13.39
CA ARG A 378 -17.45 5.80 12.47
C ARG A 378 -17.91 5.57 11.03
N SER A 379 -17.73 6.56 10.17
CA SER A 379 -18.19 6.52 8.79
C SER A 379 -17.30 7.35 7.87
N LEU A 380 -17.29 7.00 6.59
CA LEU A 380 -16.71 7.78 5.50
C LEU A 380 -17.79 8.00 4.46
N ASP A 381 -18.18 9.24 4.26
CA ASP A 381 -19.10 9.63 3.20
C ASP A 381 -18.30 10.02 1.95
N LEU A 382 -18.47 9.24 0.89
CA LEU A 382 -17.72 9.43 -0.35
C LEU A 382 -18.14 10.68 -1.13
N ASP A 383 -19.38 11.16 -0.96
CA ASP A 383 -19.84 12.39 -1.62
C ASP A 383 -19.22 13.64 -1.02
N THR A 384 -18.94 13.60 0.28
CA THR A 384 -18.31 14.69 0.99
C THR A 384 -16.82 14.51 1.24
N ALA A 385 -16.30 13.29 1.05
CA ALA A 385 -14.94 12.87 1.41
C ALA A 385 -14.58 13.19 2.87
N VAL A 386 -15.54 13.09 3.78
CA VAL A 386 -15.36 13.33 5.22
C VAL A 386 -15.49 12.04 5.99
N ALA A 387 -14.46 11.70 6.75
CA ALA A 387 -14.53 10.67 7.78
C ALA A 387 -15.09 11.27 9.06
N THR A 388 -16.05 10.59 9.69
CA THR A 388 -16.73 11.07 10.89
C THR A 388 -16.70 9.99 11.98
N VAL A 389 -16.43 10.39 13.23
CA VAL A 389 -16.53 9.54 14.42
C VAL A 389 -17.49 10.20 15.40
N GLU A 390 -18.52 9.49 15.81
CA GLU A 390 -19.55 9.97 16.76
C GLU A 390 -19.78 8.95 17.87
N TYR A 391 -19.90 9.44 19.10
CA TYR A 391 -20.21 8.63 20.27
C TYR A 391 -20.70 9.48 21.44
N ASP A 392 -21.33 8.85 22.40
CA ASP A 392 -21.74 9.47 23.65
C ASP A 392 -20.82 8.94 24.79
N ALA A 393 -20.23 9.85 25.59
CA ALA A 393 -19.42 9.53 26.76
C ALA A 393 -19.78 10.52 27.89
N ASP A 394 -20.03 10.03 29.13
CA ASP A 394 -20.41 10.81 30.32
C ASP A 394 -21.59 11.77 30.08
N GLY A 395 -22.56 11.36 29.25
CA GLY A 395 -23.74 12.13 28.90
C GLY A 395 -23.43 13.33 27.97
N VAL A 396 -22.29 13.35 27.31
CA VAL A 396 -21.87 14.32 26.28
C VAL A 396 -21.73 13.59 24.96
N ARG A 397 -22.25 14.19 23.88
CA ARG A 397 -22.05 13.71 22.52
C ARG A 397 -20.82 14.35 21.93
N PHE A 398 -19.88 13.52 21.49
CA PHE A 398 -18.67 13.91 20.81
C PHE A 398 -18.77 13.62 19.30
N ARG A 399 -18.25 14.53 18.49
CA ARG A 399 -18.15 14.38 17.04
C ARG A 399 -16.75 14.81 16.57
N ARG A 400 -16.14 13.99 15.74
CA ARG A 400 -14.87 14.27 15.07
C ARG A 400 -15.09 14.18 13.57
N GLU A 401 -14.58 15.14 12.82
CA GLU A 401 -14.67 15.22 11.37
C GLU A 401 -13.27 15.38 10.80
N MET A 402 -12.90 14.51 9.85
CA MET A 402 -11.56 14.45 9.26
C MET A 402 -11.66 14.41 7.75
N PHE A 403 -10.89 15.26 7.05
CA PHE A 403 -10.80 15.26 5.59
C PHE A 403 -9.44 15.78 5.12
N ALA A 404 -9.08 15.46 3.87
CA ALA A 404 -7.89 15.97 3.21
C ALA A 404 -8.31 16.99 2.16
N SER A 405 -8.04 18.27 2.40
CA SER A 405 -8.38 19.36 1.49
C SER A 405 -7.30 19.54 0.41
N PHE A 406 -7.68 19.43 -0.86
CA PHE A 406 -6.78 19.72 -1.98
C PHE A 406 -6.51 21.23 -2.11
N PRO A 407 -7.51 22.13 -2.09
CA PRO A 407 -7.26 23.57 -2.19
C PRO A 407 -6.47 24.14 -1.00
N ASP A 408 -6.63 23.59 0.20
CA ASP A 408 -5.92 24.04 1.40
C ASP A 408 -4.61 23.29 1.67
N LYS A 409 -4.30 22.24 0.89
CA LYS A 409 -3.09 21.42 1.00
C LYS A 409 -2.87 20.83 2.40
N ALA A 410 -3.92 20.51 3.11
CA ALA A 410 -3.89 20.11 4.51
C ALA A 410 -4.84 18.94 4.81
N LEU A 411 -4.47 18.12 5.77
CA LEU A 411 -5.39 17.27 6.52
C LEU A 411 -6.02 18.12 7.61
N VAL A 412 -7.35 18.10 7.68
CA VAL A 412 -8.13 18.89 8.63
C VAL A 412 -8.88 17.95 9.56
N VAL A 413 -8.74 18.18 10.86
CA VAL A 413 -9.48 17.49 11.92
C VAL A 413 -10.27 18.50 12.71
N ARG A 414 -11.58 18.30 12.85
CA ARG A 414 -12.45 19.04 13.77
C ARG A 414 -12.94 18.15 14.88
N LEU A 415 -12.86 18.64 16.11
CA LEU A 415 -13.42 18.01 17.31
C LEU A 415 -14.51 18.93 17.87
N THR A 416 -15.68 18.36 18.19
CA THR A 416 -16.80 19.09 18.82
C THR A 416 -17.45 18.24 19.90
N ALA A 417 -18.10 18.94 20.85
CA ALA A 417 -18.97 18.33 21.86
C ALA A 417 -20.31 19.08 21.88
N ASP A 418 -21.40 18.40 22.23
CA ASP A 418 -22.73 19.02 22.32
C ASP A 418 -22.94 19.92 23.56
N ARG A 419 -21.90 20.05 24.39
CA ARG A 419 -21.85 20.90 25.58
C ARG A 419 -20.56 21.71 25.59
N PRO A 420 -20.62 23.00 25.93
CA PRO A 420 -19.44 23.84 25.96
C PRO A 420 -18.43 23.40 27.02
N GLY A 421 -17.14 23.65 26.74
CA GLY A 421 -16.06 23.38 27.69
C GLY A 421 -15.78 21.89 27.95
N LYS A 422 -16.19 20.96 27.03
CA LYS A 422 -16.07 19.51 27.25
C LYS A 422 -14.96 18.85 26.46
N LEU A 423 -14.19 19.62 25.69
CA LEU A 423 -13.05 19.09 24.96
C LEU A 423 -11.76 19.30 25.75
N ASP A 424 -11.25 18.19 26.28
CA ASP A 424 -9.93 18.06 26.89
C ASP A 424 -9.16 17.00 26.11
N CYS A 425 -8.04 17.38 25.48
CA CYS A 425 -7.23 16.42 24.73
C CYS A 425 -5.75 16.79 24.71
N LEU A 426 -4.93 15.79 24.38
CA LEU A 426 -3.49 15.95 24.15
C LEU A 426 -3.20 15.57 22.69
N VAL A 427 -2.62 16.50 21.94
CA VAL A 427 -2.26 16.32 20.53
C VAL A 427 -0.78 16.08 20.40
N ARG A 428 -0.38 15.10 19.60
CA ARG A 428 1.03 14.74 19.38
C ARG A 428 1.27 14.24 17.95
N LEU A 429 2.50 14.47 17.46
CA LEU A 429 3.02 13.87 16.22
C LEU A 429 4.08 12.82 16.54
N SER A 430 4.17 11.78 15.73
CA SER A 430 5.25 10.81 15.73
C SER A 430 5.56 10.31 14.33
N SER A 431 6.68 9.61 14.15
CA SER A 431 7.05 8.98 12.89
C SER A 431 7.75 7.64 13.15
N PRO A 432 7.59 6.63 12.29
CA PRO A 432 8.31 5.37 12.44
C PRO A 432 9.80 5.47 12.07
N HIS A 433 10.23 6.54 11.38
CA HIS A 433 11.63 6.71 10.98
C HIS A 433 12.56 6.84 12.19
N ARG A 434 13.80 6.36 12.03
CA ARG A 434 14.80 6.37 13.10
C ARG A 434 15.27 7.78 13.43
N GLU A 435 15.63 8.55 12.41
CA GLU A 435 16.07 9.94 12.57
C GLU A 435 14.86 10.87 12.51
N LYS A 436 14.36 11.22 13.68
CA LYS A 436 13.20 12.09 13.84
C LYS A 436 13.29 12.88 15.13
N ASP A 437 12.62 14.01 15.12
CA ASP A 437 12.38 14.83 16.31
C ASP A 437 11.00 15.46 16.27
N THR A 438 10.34 15.53 17.43
CA THR A 438 9.04 16.18 17.57
C THR A 438 9.11 17.21 18.70
N GLN A 439 8.76 18.44 18.40
CA GLN A 439 8.75 19.53 19.36
C GLN A 439 7.54 20.44 19.22
N ALA A 440 7.13 21.08 20.31
CA ALA A 440 6.19 22.19 20.26
C ALA A 440 6.98 23.47 19.93
N GLU A 441 6.77 24.02 18.72
CA GLU A 441 7.39 25.27 18.30
C GLU A 441 6.70 26.47 18.98
N SER A 442 5.43 26.31 19.34
CA SER A 442 4.62 27.30 20.10
C SER A 442 3.52 26.59 20.89
N ASP A 443 2.73 27.35 21.64
CA ASP A 443 1.55 26.83 22.33
C ASP A 443 0.46 26.29 21.36
N ARG A 444 0.63 26.46 20.04
CA ARG A 444 -0.36 26.05 19.02
C ARG A 444 0.21 25.25 17.86
N GLU A 445 1.50 25.00 17.84
CA GLU A 445 2.12 24.33 16.69
C GLU A 445 3.10 23.26 17.11
N LEU A 446 2.89 22.05 16.60
CA LEU A 446 3.81 20.93 16.67
C LEU A 446 4.59 20.82 15.36
N VAL A 447 5.87 20.53 15.46
CA VAL A 447 6.75 20.24 14.33
C VAL A 447 7.35 18.87 14.51
N LEU A 448 7.20 18.03 13.52
CA LEU A 448 7.88 16.76 13.35
C LEU A 448 8.86 16.90 12.20
N THR A 449 10.15 16.68 12.46
CA THR A 449 11.18 16.56 11.43
C THR A 449 11.64 15.11 11.32
N GLY A 450 12.02 14.68 10.13
CA GLY A 450 12.52 13.33 9.93
C GLY A 450 13.44 13.22 8.72
N GLN A 451 14.24 12.15 8.72
CA GLN A 451 15.09 11.74 7.62
C GLN A 451 14.92 10.24 7.40
N VAL A 452 14.67 9.84 6.13
CA VAL A 452 14.46 8.45 5.76
C VAL A 452 15.76 7.64 5.93
N GLU A 453 16.85 8.15 5.34
CA GLU A 453 18.18 7.56 5.42
C GLU A 453 19.27 8.64 5.27
N PRO A 454 20.51 8.40 5.74
CA PRO A 454 21.59 9.38 5.64
C PRO A 454 21.82 9.85 4.18
N GLY A 455 21.78 11.18 3.97
CA GLY A 455 21.91 11.79 2.63
C GLY A 455 20.67 11.75 1.75
N GLY A 456 19.63 11.01 2.13
CA GLY A 456 18.40 10.85 1.38
C GLY A 456 17.33 11.89 1.70
N VAL A 457 16.08 11.47 1.55
CA VAL A 457 14.92 12.32 1.74
C VAL A 457 14.77 12.76 3.19
N ARG A 458 14.65 14.08 3.39
CA ARG A 458 14.26 14.71 4.65
C ARG A 458 12.87 15.30 4.52
N PHE A 459 12.12 15.29 5.61
CA PHE A 459 10.76 15.80 5.63
C PHE A 459 10.46 16.56 6.91
N GLU A 460 9.42 17.38 6.84
CA GLU A 460 8.81 18.04 7.97
C GLU A 460 7.29 17.91 7.89
N SER A 461 6.67 17.76 9.06
CA SER A 461 5.22 17.84 9.21
C SER A 461 4.89 18.85 10.31
N ARG A 462 3.84 19.63 10.10
CA ARG A 462 3.36 20.64 11.05
C ARG A 462 1.89 20.44 11.35
N ALA A 463 1.55 20.42 12.64
CA ALA A 463 0.18 20.41 13.12
C ALA A 463 -0.12 21.72 13.86
N HIS A 464 -0.95 22.55 13.28
CA HIS A 464 -1.45 23.77 13.92
C HIS A 464 -2.79 23.48 14.58
N VAL A 465 -2.89 23.77 15.90
CA VAL A 465 -4.08 23.53 16.72
C VAL A 465 -4.71 24.85 17.12
N SER A 466 -5.98 25.04 16.78
CA SER A 466 -6.80 26.16 17.23
C SER A 466 -8.00 25.64 18.03
N ALA A 467 -8.44 26.39 19.01
CA ALA A 467 -9.58 26.06 19.85
C ALA A 467 -10.55 27.27 19.96
N ASP A 468 -11.83 26.97 19.90
CA ASP A 468 -12.90 27.91 20.27
C ASP A 468 -13.21 27.63 21.74
N GLY A 469 -13.16 28.65 22.58
CA GLY A 469 -13.20 28.48 24.04
C GLY A 469 -11.95 27.78 24.58
N GLY A 470 -11.82 27.67 25.89
CA GLY A 470 -10.73 26.96 26.55
C GLY A 470 -9.33 27.50 26.27
N ASN A 471 -8.34 26.64 26.36
CA ASN A 471 -6.93 26.99 26.18
C ASN A 471 -6.13 25.91 25.45
N VAL A 472 -5.15 26.31 24.64
CA VAL A 472 -4.15 25.43 24.02
C VAL A 472 -2.77 25.80 24.58
N LYS A 473 -2.00 24.82 25.04
CA LYS A 473 -0.66 25.05 25.62
C LYS A 473 0.31 23.94 25.32
N ALA A 474 1.56 24.30 25.05
CA ALA A 474 2.64 23.33 24.90
C ALA A 474 2.87 22.57 26.22
N GLU A 475 3.00 21.24 26.12
CA GLU A 475 3.30 20.32 27.22
C GLU A 475 4.35 19.30 26.74
N GLY A 476 5.62 19.62 26.91
CA GLY A 476 6.71 18.81 26.35
C GLY A 476 6.68 18.82 24.81
N ASN A 477 6.63 17.66 24.20
CA ASN A 477 6.51 17.47 22.75
C ASN A 477 5.05 17.25 22.29
N ALA A 478 4.09 17.80 23.02
CA ALA A 478 2.65 17.70 22.76
C ALA A 478 1.97 19.06 22.97
N LEU A 479 0.73 19.19 22.48
CA LEU A 479 -0.15 20.33 22.79
C LEU A 479 -1.33 19.83 23.60
N ARG A 480 -1.54 20.45 24.76
CA ARG A 480 -2.73 20.22 25.60
C ARG A 480 -3.82 21.22 25.27
N VAL A 481 -4.98 20.71 24.96
CA VAL A 481 -6.23 21.49 24.88
C VAL A 481 -7.02 21.24 26.15
N SER A 482 -7.56 22.31 26.77
CA SER A 482 -8.33 22.22 28.00
C SER A 482 -9.59 23.08 27.93
N GLY A 483 -10.74 22.47 28.19
CA GLY A 483 -12.04 23.13 28.31
C GLY A 483 -12.50 23.83 27.03
N ALA A 484 -12.21 23.30 25.84
CA ALA A 484 -12.63 23.89 24.58
C ALA A 484 -14.06 23.50 24.18
N ASP A 485 -14.71 24.36 23.40
CA ASP A 485 -16.00 24.10 22.76
C ASP A 485 -15.84 23.40 21.42
N ALA A 486 -14.82 23.81 20.65
CA ALA A 486 -14.38 23.13 19.43
C ALA A 486 -12.86 23.22 19.26
N VAL A 487 -12.29 22.26 18.56
CA VAL A 487 -10.85 22.21 18.21
C VAL A 487 -10.71 21.96 16.72
N VAL A 488 -9.83 22.70 16.06
CA VAL A 488 -9.45 22.45 14.66
C VAL A 488 -7.95 22.23 14.57
N ILE A 489 -7.55 21.10 14.01
CA ILE A 489 -6.15 20.75 13.73
C ILE A 489 -5.95 20.77 12.22
N ARG A 490 -4.92 21.50 11.75
CA ARG A 490 -4.49 21.52 10.35
C ARG A 490 -3.10 20.89 10.29
N LEU A 491 -3.01 19.75 9.63
CA LEU A 491 -1.76 19.00 9.47
C LEU A 491 -1.28 19.10 8.02
N VAL A 492 -0.04 19.50 7.84
CA VAL A 492 0.65 19.55 6.56
C VAL A 492 1.97 18.77 6.63
N ALA A 493 2.44 18.29 5.49
CA ALA A 493 3.74 17.65 5.38
C ALA A 493 4.40 17.99 4.04
N ALA A 494 5.72 17.98 4.01
CA ALA A 494 6.51 18.17 2.80
C ALA A 494 7.90 17.58 2.94
N SER A 495 8.51 17.20 1.81
CA SER A 495 9.88 16.71 1.75
C SER A 495 10.86 17.70 1.12
N ASN A 496 12.15 17.34 1.10
CA ASN A 496 13.21 18.09 0.44
C ASN A 496 13.38 17.72 -1.05
N VAL A 497 12.50 16.89 -1.61
CA VAL A 497 12.52 16.53 -3.03
C VAL A 497 12.11 17.73 -3.89
N LYS A 498 12.94 18.13 -4.85
CA LYS A 498 12.59 19.13 -5.87
C LYS A 498 12.05 18.47 -7.12
N SER A 499 12.73 17.41 -7.55
CA SER A 499 12.39 16.59 -8.70
C SER A 499 13.09 15.22 -8.56
N TRP A 500 12.81 14.31 -9.45
CA TRP A 500 13.50 13.02 -9.51
C TRP A 500 15.03 13.12 -9.72
N LYS A 501 15.52 14.29 -10.12
CA LYS A 501 16.96 14.58 -10.32
C LYS A 501 17.60 15.36 -9.18
N GLU A 502 16.80 15.93 -8.27
CA GLU A 502 17.33 16.91 -7.33
C GLU A 502 16.64 16.88 -5.97
N LEU A 503 17.44 16.77 -4.92
CA LEU A 503 17.07 17.06 -3.54
C LEU A 503 17.44 18.52 -3.19
N GLY A 504 17.02 19.00 -2.01
CA GLY A 504 17.45 20.29 -1.47
C GLY A 504 16.39 21.38 -1.46
N ALA A 505 15.10 21.04 -1.66
CA ALA A 505 14.00 21.90 -1.22
C ALA A 505 14.04 22.06 0.32
N ASP A 506 13.45 23.13 0.81
CA ASP A 506 13.28 23.38 2.25
C ASP A 506 11.89 22.87 2.71
N PRO A 507 11.80 21.73 3.42
CA PRO A 507 10.54 21.19 3.88
C PRO A 507 9.80 22.14 4.83
N ALA A 508 10.55 22.83 5.72
CA ALA A 508 9.98 23.78 6.67
C ALA A 508 9.31 24.96 5.97
N LYS A 509 9.96 25.51 4.93
CA LYS A 509 9.39 26.57 4.12
C LYS A 509 8.11 26.10 3.42
N ARG A 510 8.14 24.91 2.80
CA ARG A 510 6.98 24.31 2.11
C ARG A 510 5.80 24.09 3.06
N CYS A 511 6.05 23.54 4.26
CA CYS A 511 5.02 23.36 5.27
C CYS A 511 4.40 24.68 5.73
N ARG A 512 5.23 25.71 5.98
CA ARG A 512 4.73 27.04 6.33
C ARG A 512 3.91 27.67 5.18
N GLU A 513 4.32 27.49 3.93
CA GLU A 513 3.57 27.94 2.76
C GLU A 513 2.23 27.21 2.63
N ALA A 514 2.19 25.89 2.86
CA ALA A 514 0.96 25.12 2.86
C ALA A 514 0.01 25.58 3.97
N LEU A 515 0.49 25.74 5.22
CA LEU A 515 -0.36 26.26 6.32
C LEU A 515 -0.95 27.64 6.00
N ARG A 516 -0.20 28.53 5.32
CA ARG A 516 -0.69 29.87 4.93
C ARG A 516 -1.90 29.83 4.00
N THR A 517 -2.08 28.76 3.19
CA THR A 517 -3.26 28.64 2.31
C THR A 517 -4.57 28.56 3.09
N SER A 518 -4.48 28.10 4.34
CA SER A 518 -5.61 27.91 5.25
C SER A 518 -5.62 28.90 6.43
N ASP A 519 -4.66 29.85 6.51
CA ASP A 519 -4.59 30.81 7.60
C ASP A 519 -5.82 31.72 7.66
N GLY A 520 -6.36 31.90 8.88
CA GLY A 520 -7.53 32.73 9.12
C GLY A 520 -8.86 32.17 8.58
N LYS A 521 -8.85 31.01 7.90
CA LYS A 521 -10.09 30.36 7.48
C LYS A 521 -10.77 29.67 8.66
N PRO A 522 -12.04 29.97 8.96
CA PRO A 522 -12.82 29.17 9.90
C PRO A 522 -13.08 27.79 9.30
N PHE A 523 -13.39 26.82 10.16
CA PHE A 523 -13.63 25.44 9.74
C PHE A 523 -14.69 25.33 8.63
N GLU A 524 -15.75 26.08 8.72
CA GLU A 524 -16.84 26.09 7.73
C GLU A 524 -16.36 26.53 6.34
N GLN A 525 -15.33 27.38 6.27
CA GLN A 525 -14.73 27.77 4.98
C GLN A 525 -13.83 26.66 4.45
N LEU A 526 -13.01 26.05 5.31
CA LEU A 526 -12.17 24.90 4.92
C LEU A 526 -13.04 23.75 4.39
N LEU A 527 -14.14 23.47 5.07
CA LEU A 527 -15.09 22.44 4.64
C LEU A 527 -15.78 22.81 3.32
N ARG A 528 -16.23 24.07 3.14
CA ARG A 528 -16.83 24.51 1.86
C ARG A 528 -15.86 24.41 0.69
N ASP A 529 -14.61 24.83 0.86
CA ASP A 529 -13.58 24.78 -0.19
C ASP A 529 -13.30 23.33 -0.57
N HIS A 530 -13.15 22.45 0.43
CA HIS A 530 -13.00 21.00 0.24
C HIS A 530 -14.18 20.37 -0.51
N LEU A 531 -15.42 20.65 -0.06
CA LEU A 531 -16.62 20.10 -0.69
C LEU A 531 -16.77 20.59 -2.14
N THR A 532 -16.48 21.86 -2.40
CA THR A 532 -16.57 22.42 -3.75
C THR A 532 -15.62 21.72 -4.71
N ASP A 533 -14.38 21.49 -4.31
CA ASP A 533 -13.38 20.78 -5.11
C ASP A 533 -13.76 19.31 -5.30
N HIS A 534 -13.98 18.59 -4.22
CA HIS A 534 -14.24 17.15 -4.28
C HIS A 534 -15.52 16.84 -5.06
N GLN A 535 -16.62 17.51 -4.77
CA GLN A 535 -17.91 17.26 -5.41
C GLN A 535 -17.93 17.64 -6.89
N ALA A 536 -17.12 18.60 -7.32
CA ALA A 536 -16.94 18.94 -8.73
C ALA A 536 -16.39 17.77 -9.55
N LEU A 537 -15.65 16.85 -8.92
CA LEU A 537 -15.14 15.62 -9.53
C LEU A 537 -16.08 14.43 -9.25
N PHE A 538 -16.43 14.22 -8.00
CA PHE A 538 -17.16 13.02 -7.58
C PHE A 538 -18.56 12.92 -8.19
N ARG A 539 -19.30 14.01 -8.26
CA ARG A 539 -20.69 14.04 -8.75
C ARG A 539 -20.85 14.00 -10.27
N ARG A 540 -19.76 13.94 -11.03
CA ARG A 540 -19.83 13.83 -12.51
C ARG A 540 -20.44 12.51 -12.97
N VAL A 541 -20.29 11.44 -12.20
CA VAL A 541 -20.86 10.12 -12.53
C VAL A 541 -21.70 9.62 -11.36
N LYS A 542 -22.92 9.18 -11.69
CA LYS A 542 -23.82 8.54 -10.74
C LYS A 542 -24.26 7.19 -11.29
N LEU A 543 -24.15 6.13 -10.47
CA LEU A 543 -24.60 4.78 -10.76
C LEU A 543 -25.66 4.37 -9.74
N ASP A 544 -26.84 3.98 -10.20
CA ASP A 544 -27.91 3.42 -9.38
C ASP A 544 -28.24 2.00 -9.87
N LEU A 545 -28.03 1.02 -9.02
CA LEU A 545 -28.35 -0.41 -9.26
C LEU A 545 -29.51 -0.89 -8.39
N GLY A 546 -30.21 0.05 -7.73
CA GLY A 546 -31.25 -0.24 -6.75
C GLY A 546 -30.67 -0.43 -5.33
N ARG A 547 -31.56 -0.33 -4.33
CA ARG A 547 -31.24 -0.39 -2.92
C ARG A 547 -32.14 -1.36 -2.17
N THR A 548 -31.55 -2.19 -1.33
CA THR A 548 -32.26 -3.11 -0.43
C THR A 548 -31.97 -2.77 1.04
N ALA A 549 -32.61 -3.46 1.97
CA ALA A 549 -32.33 -3.31 3.40
C ALA A 549 -30.86 -3.66 3.77
N ALA A 550 -30.15 -4.42 2.93
CA ALA A 550 -28.74 -4.74 3.13
C ALA A 550 -27.87 -3.47 3.16
N ALA A 551 -28.22 -2.44 2.38
CA ALA A 551 -27.49 -1.18 2.32
C ALA A 551 -27.49 -0.39 3.65
N LEU A 552 -28.32 -0.77 4.63
CA LEU A 552 -28.35 -0.17 5.96
C LEU A 552 -27.40 -0.84 6.96
N LYS A 553 -26.84 -2.02 6.63
CA LYS A 553 -25.91 -2.74 7.49
C LYS A 553 -24.53 -2.09 7.50
N PRO A 554 -23.74 -2.27 8.57
CA PRO A 554 -22.32 -1.92 8.58
C PRO A 554 -21.58 -2.54 7.39
N THR A 555 -20.60 -1.81 6.85
CA THR A 555 -19.90 -2.17 5.61
C THR A 555 -19.25 -3.57 5.67
N ALA A 556 -18.59 -3.91 6.77
CA ALA A 556 -18.00 -5.24 6.94
C ALA A 556 -19.04 -6.38 6.89
N GLU A 557 -20.23 -6.17 7.44
CA GLU A 557 -21.34 -7.14 7.39
C GLU A 557 -21.88 -7.29 5.94
N ARG A 558 -21.88 -6.20 5.17
CA ARG A 558 -22.29 -6.21 3.74
C ARG A 558 -21.32 -7.01 2.89
N VAL A 559 -19.99 -6.78 3.07
CA VAL A 559 -18.94 -7.55 2.40
C VAL A 559 -19.08 -9.04 2.71
N ALA A 560 -19.24 -9.40 3.97
CA ALA A 560 -19.40 -10.80 4.40
C ALA A 560 -20.62 -11.48 3.77
N ALA A 561 -21.71 -10.73 3.54
CA ALA A 561 -22.97 -11.27 3.02
C ALA A 561 -23.15 -11.07 1.49
N PHE A 562 -22.19 -10.44 0.79
CA PHE A 562 -22.37 -10.07 -0.62
C PHE A 562 -22.61 -11.28 -1.54
N GLY A 563 -21.98 -12.40 -1.23
CA GLY A 563 -22.17 -13.68 -1.91
C GLY A 563 -23.63 -14.14 -2.02
N GLU A 564 -24.53 -13.67 -1.13
CA GLU A 564 -25.96 -13.97 -1.16
C GLU A 564 -26.72 -13.26 -2.30
N GLY A 565 -26.10 -12.29 -2.99
CA GLY A 565 -26.68 -11.61 -4.18
C GLY A 565 -27.82 -10.64 -3.88
N ARG A 566 -27.96 -10.16 -2.63
CA ARG A 566 -29.08 -9.32 -2.18
C ARG A 566 -28.74 -7.85 -1.96
N ASP A 567 -27.54 -7.41 -2.36
CA ASP A 567 -27.06 -6.05 -2.14
C ASP A 567 -26.46 -5.42 -3.41
N PRO A 568 -27.28 -5.07 -4.41
CA PRO A 568 -26.76 -4.43 -5.63
C PRO A 568 -26.10 -3.06 -5.35
N GLN A 569 -26.55 -2.34 -4.31
CA GLN A 569 -25.96 -1.05 -3.94
C GLN A 569 -24.50 -1.19 -3.46
N LEU A 570 -24.06 -2.34 -2.96
CA LEU A 570 -22.64 -2.53 -2.62
C LEU A 570 -21.76 -2.51 -3.87
N ALA A 571 -22.20 -3.06 -4.99
CA ALA A 571 -21.48 -2.96 -6.26
C ALA A 571 -21.40 -1.51 -6.76
N ALA A 572 -22.50 -0.75 -6.63
CA ALA A 572 -22.51 0.68 -6.94
C ALA A 572 -21.60 1.49 -5.96
N LEU A 573 -21.58 1.12 -4.68
CA LEU A 573 -20.69 1.73 -3.68
C LEU A 573 -19.22 1.48 -4.02
N VAL A 574 -18.85 0.25 -4.41
CA VAL A 574 -17.47 -0.09 -4.81
C VAL A 574 -17.06 0.64 -6.08
N PHE A 575 -17.95 0.80 -7.04
CA PHE A 575 -17.72 1.64 -8.23
C PHE A 575 -17.40 3.10 -7.82
N GLN A 576 -18.19 3.70 -6.96
CA GLN A 576 -17.96 5.06 -6.47
C GLN A 576 -16.73 5.15 -5.54
N TYR A 577 -16.43 4.06 -4.81
CA TYR A 577 -15.24 3.99 -3.96
C TYR A 577 -13.94 3.99 -4.79
N GLY A 578 -13.90 3.26 -5.92
CA GLY A 578 -12.77 3.34 -6.85
C GLY A 578 -12.54 4.77 -7.36
N ARG A 579 -13.62 5.50 -7.73
CA ARG A 579 -13.53 6.92 -8.10
C ARG A 579 -13.06 7.81 -6.95
N TYR A 580 -13.58 7.60 -5.75
CA TYR A 580 -13.16 8.28 -4.53
C TYR A 580 -11.66 8.09 -4.25
N LEU A 581 -11.18 6.85 -4.30
CA LEU A 581 -9.76 6.52 -4.06
C LEU A 581 -8.85 7.18 -5.10
N LEU A 582 -9.24 7.22 -6.37
CA LEU A 582 -8.46 7.89 -7.41
C LEU A 582 -8.38 9.41 -7.19
N ILE A 583 -9.49 10.06 -6.81
CA ILE A 583 -9.51 11.48 -6.42
C ILE A 583 -8.61 11.71 -5.18
N GLY A 584 -8.59 10.75 -4.25
CA GLY A 584 -7.82 10.85 -3.00
C GLY A 584 -6.32 10.65 -3.15
N CYS A 585 -5.86 9.88 -4.16
CA CYS A 585 -4.44 9.51 -4.29
C CYS A 585 -3.75 10.01 -5.57
N SER A 586 -4.48 10.66 -6.50
CA SER A 586 -3.88 11.10 -7.76
C SER A 586 -4.52 12.41 -8.24
N ARG A 587 -3.84 13.52 -8.02
CA ARG A 587 -4.28 14.88 -8.38
C ARG A 587 -3.14 15.65 -9.06
N PRO A 588 -3.43 16.64 -9.89
CA PRO A 588 -2.39 17.44 -10.55
C PRO A 588 -1.34 17.98 -9.57
N GLY A 589 -0.06 17.73 -9.87
CA GLY A 589 1.09 18.12 -9.05
C GLY A 589 1.46 17.12 -7.94
N ALA A 590 0.81 15.97 -7.86
CA ALA A 590 1.20 14.83 -7.04
C ALA A 590 2.04 13.83 -7.87
N GLU A 591 2.68 12.87 -7.19
CA GLU A 591 3.21 11.65 -7.79
C GLU A 591 2.06 10.74 -8.26
N PRO A 592 2.29 9.80 -9.19
CA PRO A 592 1.29 8.80 -9.54
C PRO A 592 0.86 7.95 -8.35
N ALA A 593 -0.32 7.31 -8.45
CA ALA A 593 -0.76 6.33 -7.46
C ALA A 593 0.21 5.13 -7.43
N THR A 594 0.82 4.85 -6.27
CA THR A 594 1.67 3.67 -6.04
C THR A 594 0.84 2.39 -6.02
N LEU A 595 1.46 1.22 -5.76
CA LEU A 595 0.74 -0.03 -5.49
C LEU A 595 -0.30 0.08 -4.37
N GLN A 596 -0.16 1.07 -3.49
CA GLN A 596 -1.04 1.32 -2.35
C GLN A 596 -1.70 2.71 -2.42
N GLY A 597 -1.68 3.35 -3.58
CA GLY A 597 -2.15 4.72 -3.76
C GLY A 597 -1.21 5.72 -3.10
N VAL A 598 -1.70 6.45 -2.11
CA VAL A 598 -0.91 7.35 -1.25
C VAL A 598 -0.78 6.79 0.18
N TRP A 599 -1.46 5.67 0.49
CA TRP A 599 -1.56 5.11 1.85
C TRP A 599 -0.60 3.93 2.04
N ASN A 600 0.37 4.07 2.93
CA ASN A 600 1.32 3.04 3.30
C ASN A 600 1.77 3.19 4.76
N PRO A 601 1.58 2.17 5.63
CA PRO A 601 2.02 2.23 7.03
C PRO A 601 3.44 1.68 7.26
N HIS A 602 4.06 1.04 6.26
CA HIS A 602 5.27 0.24 6.44
C HIS A 602 6.53 0.97 5.97
N LEU A 603 7.62 0.81 6.73
CA LEU A 603 8.98 1.20 6.31
C LEU A 603 9.56 0.24 5.26
N ASP A 604 9.13 -1.03 5.27
CA ASP A 604 9.43 -2.06 4.28
C ASP A 604 8.08 -2.53 3.69
N PRO A 605 7.50 -1.74 2.77
CA PRO A 605 6.18 -2.06 2.23
C PRO A 605 6.26 -3.23 1.25
N PRO A 606 5.18 -3.99 1.12
CA PRO A 606 5.09 -5.03 0.11
C PRO A 606 5.47 -4.51 -1.28
N TRP A 607 6.41 -5.20 -1.94
CA TRP A 607 6.98 -4.81 -3.25
C TRP A 607 7.55 -3.38 -3.30
N GLY A 608 7.94 -2.82 -2.14
CA GLY A 608 8.43 -1.45 -1.99
C GLY A 608 7.36 -0.38 -2.24
N SER A 609 6.09 -0.73 -2.36
CA SER A 609 5.00 0.17 -2.76
C SER A 609 5.35 1.02 -4.00
N LYS A 610 6.06 0.40 -4.96
CA LYS A 610 6.55 1.05 -6.19
C LYS A 610 5.45 1.23 -7.24
N PHE A 611 5.81 1.82 -8.36
CA PHE A 611 4.97 1.92 -9.55
C PHE A 611 5.24 0.71 -10.45
N THR A 612 4.55 -0.40 -10.17
CA THR A 612 4.70 -1.63 -10.97
C THR A 612 3.93 -1.52 -12.28
N CYS A 613 4.62 -1.66 -13.43
CA CYS A 613 4.11 -1.29 -14.75
C CYS A 613 3.72 -2.49 -15.62
N ASN A 614 3.73 -3.71 -15.10
CA ASN A 614 3.31 -4.88 -15.88
C ASN A 614 1.79 -5.17 -15.77
N ILE A 615 1.07 -4.38 -14.96
CA ILE A 615 -0.40 -4.33 -14.82
C ILE A 615 -0.86 -3.22 -13.85
N ASN A 616 -0.23 -3.08 -12.67
CA ASN A 616 -0.78 -2.37 -11.52
C ASN A 616 -0.94 -0.88 -11.78
N THR A 617 0.13 -0.18 -12.19
CA THR A 617 0.06 1.25 -12.51
C THR A 617 -0.94 1.53 -13.63
N GLN A 618 -1.01 0.68 -14.64
CA GLN A 618 -2.00 0.82 -15.71
C GLN A 618 -3.42 0.69 -15.18
N MET A 619 -3.68 -0.32 -14.37
CA MET A 619 -5.00 -0.56 -13.78
C MET A 619 -5.44 0.57 -12.86
N ASN A 620 -4.51 1.21 -12.14
CA ASN A 620 -4.81 2.37 -11.31
C ASN A 620 -5.50 3.49 -12.10
N TYR A 621 -5.22 3.61 -13.40
CA TYR A 621 -5.75 4.68 -14.24
C TYR A 621 -6.84 4.23 -15.25
N TRP A 622 -7.21 2.95 -15.29
CA TRP A 622 -8.28 2.49 -16.21
C TRP A 622 -9.62 3.21 -16.01
N PRO A 623 -10.06 3.55 -14.77
CA PRO A 623 -11.31 4.29 -14.61
C PRO A 623 -11.21 5.78 -14.93
N ALA A 624 -10.01 6.37 -15.03
CA ALA A 624 -9.84 7.82 -15.10
C ALA A 624 -10.67 8.48 -16.22
N GLU A 625 -10.51 8.00 -17.46
CA GLU A 625 -11.21 8.58 -18.59
C GLU A 625 -12.69 8.18 -18.63
N SER A 626 -13.00 6.88 -18.53
CA SER A 626 -14.35 6.34 -18.65
C SER A 626 -15.30 6.82 -17.55
N THR A 627 -14.76 7.17 -16.37
CA THR A 627 -15.54 7.66 -15.23
C THR A 627 -15.39 9.16 -14.95
N ALA A 628 -15.02 9.94 -15.97
CA ALA A 628 -14.99 11.41 -15.97
C ALA A 628 -14.02 12.02 -14.92
N LEU A 629 -12.83 11.46 -14.78
CA LEU A 629 -11.75 11.92 -13.89
C LEU A 629 -10.41 12.15 -14.65
N PRO A 630 -10.40 12.78 -15.83
CA PRO A 630 -9.17 12.92 -16.62
C PRO A 630 -8.09 13.73 -15.89
N GLU A 631 -8.45 14.63 -14.97
CA GLU A 631 -7.48 15.38 -14.14
C GLU A 631 -6.69 14.46 -13.20
N CYS A 632 -7.29 13.35 -12.77
CA CYS A 632 -6.62 12.36 -11.92
C CYS A 632 -5.60 11.52 -12.70
N HIS A 633 -5.59 11.58 -14.03
CA HIS A 633 -4.61 10.92 -14.88
C HIS A 633 -3.30 11.73 -15.04
N GLU A 634 -3.35 13.03 -14.76
CA GLU A 634 -2.26 13.98 -14.96
C GLU A 634 -0.94 13.61 -14.25
N PRO A 635 -0.92 13.09 -13.00
CA PRO A 635 0.33 12.67 -12.36
C PRO A 635 1.08 11.60 -13.16
N LEU A 636 0.37 10.63 -13.76
CA LEU A 636 1.00 9.65 -14.63
C LEU A 636 1.59 10.29 -15.89
N PHE A 637 0.89 11.23 -16.49
CA PHE A 637 1.38 11.93 -17.69
C PHE A 637 2.62 12.79 -17.42
N ALA A 638 2.68 13.42 -16.25
CA ALA A 638 3.86 14.14 -15.80
C ALA A 638 5.06 13.19 -15.63
N ALA A 639 4.86 12.07 -14.94
CA ALA A 639 5.89 11.05 -14.75
C ALA A 639 6.37 10.43 -16.08
N LEU A 640 5.49 10.26 -17.08
CA LEU A 640 5.88 9.74 -18.41
C LEU A 640 6.82 10.68 -19.16
N GLY A 641 6.66 11.99 -18.99
CA GLY A 641 7.60 12.97 -19.52
C GLY A 641 9.02 12.79 -18.94
N GLU A 642 9.10 12.54 -17.63
CA GLU A 642 10.36 12.32 -16.91
C GLU A 642 10.97 10.93 -17.21
N LEU A 643 10.13 9.88 -17.26
CA LEU A 643 10.51 8.51 -17.62
C LEU A 643 11.06 8.41 -19.05
N ARG A 644 10.56 9.21 -19.99
CA ARG A 644 11.12 9.31 -21.33
C ARG A 644 12.59 9.69 -21.28
N GLU A 645 12.98 10.66 -20.45
CA GLU A 645 14.38 11.09 -20.33
C GLU A 645 15.29 9.98 -19.76
N SER A 646 14.90 9.35 -18.66
CA SER A 646 15.68 8.26 -18.08
C SER A 646 15.65 7.01 -18.95
N GLY A 647 14.53 6.73 -19.61
CA GLY A 647 14.32 5.61 -20.52
C GLY A 647 15.14 5.69 -21.79
N GLN A 648 15.49 6.90 -22.28
CA GLN A 648 16.41 7.09 -23.39
C GLN A 648 17.83 6.60 -23.03
N VAL A 649 18.26 6.84 -21.80
CA VAL A 649 19.57 6.33 -21.32
C VAL A 649 19.53 4.81 -21.25
N THR A 650 18.46 4.23 -20.73
CA THR A 650 18.29 2.75 -20.66
C THR A 650 18.23 2.14 -22.07
N ALA A 651 17.51 2.75 -23.01
CA ALA A 651 17.44 2.28 -24.39
C ALA A 651 18.83 2.23 -25.05
N LEU A 652 19.65 3.25 -24.84
CA LEU A 652 21.01 3.32 -25.35
C LEU A 652 21.94 2.29 -24.68
N GLU A 653 22.00 2.32 -23.34
CA GLU A 653 22.99 1.54 -22.56
C GLU A 653 22.69 0.03 -22.55
N HIS A 654 21.42 -0.37 -22.56
CA HIS A 654 21.02 -1.78 -22.51
C HIS A 654 20.77 -2.40 -23.89
N TYR A 655 20.35 -1.57 -24.88
CA TYR A 655 19.89 -2.09 -26.17
C TYR A 655 20.62 -1.49 -27.38
N GLY A 656 21.40 -0.43 -27.20
CA GLY A 656 22.00 0.31 -28.32
C GLY A 656 20.93 0.94 -29.23
N ALA A 657 19.75 1.19 -28.74
CA ALA A 657 18.58 1.63 -29.49
C ALA A 657 18.27 3.12 -29.24
N ARG A 658 17.64 3.76 -30.22
CA ARG A 658 17.04 5.08 -30.09
C ARG A 658 15.73 5.00 -29.28
N GLY A 659 15.11 6.17 -29.06
CA GLY A 659 13.84 6.25 -28.33
C GLY A 659 14.01 5.97 -26.85
N TRP A 660 12.98 5.42 -26.17
CA TRP A 660 13.02 5.12 -24.74
C TRP A 660 12.32 3.82 -24.41
N VAL A 661 12.78 3.19 -23.31
CA VAL A 661 12.23 1.94 -22.80
C VAL A 661 12.00 2.02 -21.29
N LEU A 662 10.95 1.38 -20.80
CA LEU A 662 10.66 1.15 -19.38
C LEU A 662 10.34 -0.33 -19.19
N HIS A 663 10.92 -0.92 -18.15
CA HIS A 663 10.66 -2.29 -17.76
C HIS A 663 9.49 -2.39 -16.77
N HIS A 664 9.44 -3.44 -15.95
CA HIS A 664 8.24 -3.77 -15.17
C HIS A 664 7.99 -2.87 -13.94
N ASN A 665 8.91 -1.97 -13.58
CA ASN A 665 8.77 -1.06 -12.43
C ASN A 665 9.50 0.26 -12.66
N PHE A 666 9.00 1.31 -12.01
CA PHE A 666 9.76 2.52 -11.73
C PHE A 666 9.53 2.99 -10.28
N ASP A 667 10.32 3.94 -9.81
CA ASP A 667 10.24 4.56 -8.49
C ASP A 667 10.25 6.09 -8.58
N LEU A 668 10.35 6.79 -7.45
CA LEU A 668 10.46 8.26 -7.42
C LEU A 668 11.63 8.78 -8.26
N TRP A 669 12.73 8.01 -8.34
CA TRP A 669 13.95 8.39 -9.06
C TRP A 669 13.92 8.01 -10.55
N ARG A 670 12.74 7.63 -11.05
CA ARG A 670 12.47 7.30 -12.47
C ARG A 670 13.39 6.21 -13.03
N GLY A 671 13.63 5.17 -12.23
CA GLY A 671 14.35 3.98 -12.70
C GLY A 671 13.59 3.28 -13.84
N THR A 672 14.23 3.05 -14.98
CA THR A 672 13.62 2.43 -16.17
C THR A 672 14.27 1.12 -16.59
N ALA A 673 15.46 0.81 -16.06
CA ALA A 673 16.21 -0.41 -16.35
C ALA A 673 15.57 -1.64 -15.67
N PRO A 674 15.85 -2.88 -16.13
CA PRO A 674 15.30 -4.10 -15.57
C PRO A 674 15.85 -4.37 -14.17
N ILE A 675 15.00 -4.64 -13.19
CA ILE A 675 15.38 -4.87 -11.78
C ILE A 675 15.11 -6.31 -11.35
N ASN A 676 15.67 -6.69 -10.19
CA ASN A 676 15.49 -7.96 -9.49
C ASN A 676 16.14 -9.13 -10.22
N HIS A 677 15.40 -9.90 -11.03
CA HIS A 677 15.88 -11.06 -11.78
C HIS A 677 15.47 -10.98 -13.25
N ALA A 678 16.32 -11.50 -14.13
CA ALA A 678 16.12 -11.44 -15.57
C ALA A 678 14.81 -12.11 -16.05
N ASN A 679 14.37 -13.17 -15.36
CA ASN A 679 13.19 -13.95 -15.74
C ASN A 679 11.85 -13.20 -15.69
N HIS A 680 11.78 -12.08 -14.94
CA HIS A 680 10.59 -11.21 -14.85
C HIS A 680 10.94 -9.73 -14.94
N GLY A 681 12.17 -9.34 -14.62
CA GLY A 681 12.64 -7.96 -14.67
C GLY A 681 12.79 -7.43 -16.09
N ILE A 682 13.24 -8.27 -17.03
CA ILE A 682 13.38 -7.90 -18.43
C ILE A 682 12.03 -8.06 -19.14
N TRP A 683 11.27 -6.95 -19.20
CA TRP A 683 10.01 -6.85 -19.92
C TRP A 683 9.93 -5.46 -20.55
N VAL A 684 10.11 -5.40 -21.87
CA VAL A 684 10.42 -4.19 -22.61
C VAL A 684 9.22 -3.29 -22.94
N THR A 685 8.02 -3.73 -22.70
CA THR A 685 6.79 -3.05 -23.16
C THR A 685 6.09 -2.21 -22.10
N GLY A 686 6.70 -2.00 -20.93
CA GLY A 686 6.15 -1.14 -19.88
C GLY A 686 5.94 0.30 -20.34
N GLY A 687 6.95 0.89 -21.01
CA GLY A 687 6.86 2.21 -21.59
C GLY A 687 5.82 2.32 -22.71
N ALA A 688 5.72 1.30 -23.55
CA ALA A 688 4.71 1.23 -24.62
C ALA A 688 3.29 1.23 -24.06
N TRP A 689 3.02 0.40 -23.03
CA TRP A 689 1.69 0.33 -22.43
C TRP A 689 1.31 1.64 -21.74
N LEU A 690 2.20 2.23 -20.95
CA LEU A 690 1.92 3.52 -20.31
C LEU A 690 1.78 4.66 -21.33
N ALA A 691 2.54 4.65 -22.43
CA ALA A 691 2.38 5.64 -23.52
C ALA A 691 1.00 5.57 -24.18
N LEU A 692 0.39 4.39 -24.26
CA LEU A 692 -0.97 4.24 -24.79
C LEU A 692 -2.04 4.91 -23.92
N HIS A 693 -1.79 5.18 -22.62
CA HIS A 693 -2.67 5.99 -21.78
C HIS A 693 -2.80 7.44 -22.28
N LEU A 694 -1.73 7.99 -22.85
CA LEU A 694 -1.75 9.31 -23.48
C LEU A 694 -2.65 9.32 -24.74
N TRP A 695 -2.58 8.26 -25.53
CA TRP A 695 -3.47 8.09 -26.69
C TRP A 695 -4.93 7.94 -26.26
N GLU A 696 -5.20 7.14 -25.22
CA GLU A 696 -6.55 6.98 -24.68
C GLU A 696 -7.10 8.31 -24.18
N HIS A 697 -6.32 9.10 -23.46
CA HIS A 697 -6.72 10.44 -23.03
C HIS A 697 -7.18 11.30 -24.23
N TYR A 698 -6.37 11.32 -25.30
CA TYR A 698 -6.77 12.01 -26.52
C TYR A 698 -8.06 11.46 -27.12
N ARG A 699 -8.22 10.13 -27.21
CA ARG A 699 -9.45 9.51 -27.76
C ARG A 699 -10.70 9.91 -26.98
N PHE A 700 -10.61 10.14 -25.68
CA PHE A 700 -11.73 10.57 -24.83
C PHE A 700 -11.96 12.08 -24.84
N THR A 701 -10.91 12.88 -24.94
CA THR A 701 -10.98 14.36 -24.82
C THR A 701 -11.03 15.07 -26.16
N LEU A 702 -10.41 14.51 -27.18
CA LEU A 702 -10.13 15.11 -28.49
C LEU A 702 -9.27 16.38 -28.40
N ASP A 703 -8.42 16.49 -27.35
CA ASP A 703 -7.49 17.61 -27.17
C ASP A 703 -6.27 17.45 -28.07
N GLU A 704 -6.28 18.12 -29.23
CA GLU A 704 -5.17 18.08 -30.17
C GLU A 704 -3.93 18.83 -29.68
N GLN A 705 -4.08 19.80 -28.78
CA GLN A 705 -2.93 20.47 -28.17
C GLN A 705 -2.18 19.51 -27.24
N PHE A 706 -2.90 18.82 -26.36
CA PHE A 706 -2.33 17.76 -25.52
C PHE A 706 -1.66 16.68 -26.39
N LEU A 707 -2.33 16.24 -27.45
CA LEU A 707 -1.78 15.24 -28.38
C LEU A 707 -0.46 15.72 -28.98
N ARG A 708 -0.41 16.96 -29.47
CA ARG A 708 0.77 17.54 -30.12
C ARG A 708 1.94 17.78 -29.18
N ASP A 709 1.65 18.40 -28.02
CA ASP A 709 2.69 18.95 -27.15
C ASP A 709 3.22 17.91 -26.16
N ARG A 710 2.41 16.92 -25.78
CA ARG A 710 2.73 15.96 -24.72
C ARG A 710 2.67 14.50 -25.19
N ALA A 711 1.56 14.06 -25.75
CA ALA A 711 1.32 12.65 -26.03
C ALA A 711 2.19 12.12 -27.18
N TYR A 712 2.10 12.74 -28.35
CA TYR A 712 2.77 12.25 -29.54
C TYR A 712 4.29 12.17 -29.41
N PRO A 713 5.02 13.14 -28.84
CA PRO A 713 6.46 13.03 -28.64
C PRO A 713 6.88 11.83 -27.78
N ILE A 714 6.12 11.51 -26.72
CA ILE A 714 6.41 10.36 -25.83
C ILE A 714 6.10 9.04 -26.54
N MET A 715 4.95 8.95 -27.22
CA MET A 715 4.53 7.78 -28.00
C MET A 715 5.49 7.51 -29.16
N LYS A 716 5.87 8.53 -29.90
CA LYS A 716 6.80 8.44 -31.02
C LYS A 716 8.15 7.86 -30.60
N ASP A 717 8.72 8.38 -29.50
CA ASP A 717 10.02 7.88 -29.01
C ASP A 717 9.89 6.45 -28.45
N ALA A 718 8.76 6.08 -27.83
CA ALA A 718 8.51 4.70 -27.45
C ALA A 718 8.43 3.78 -28.69
N ALA A 719 7.77 4.22 -29.75
CA ALA A 719 7.69 3.48 -31.01
C ALA A 719 9.07 3.39 -31.71
N LEU A 720 9.85 4.46 -31.64
CA LEU A 720 11.20 4.51 -32.22
C LEU A 720 12.12 3.44 -31.59
N PHE A 721 12.02 3.20 -30.28
CA PHE A 721 12.74 2.11 -29.63
C PHE A 721 12.47 0.76 -30.30
N PHE A 722 11.21 0.44 -30.57
CA PHE A 722 10.86 -0.85 -31.17
C PHE A 722 11.28 -0.96 -32.64
N THR A 723 11.43 0.16 -33.37
CA THR A 723 11.99 0.09 -34.75
C THR A 723 13.45 -0.37 -34.78
N ASP A 724 14.18 -0.16 -33.68
CA ASP A 724 15.59 -0.58 -33.55
C ASP A 724 15.71 -1.92 -32.80
N PHE A 725 14.75 -2.25 -31.92
CA PHE A 725 14.79 -3.41 -31.02
C PHE A 725 14.27 -4.70 -31.65
N LEU A 726 13.23 -4.63 -32.51
CA LEU A 726 12.62 -5.81 -33.11
C LEU A 726 13.63 -6.55 -33.99
N VAL A 727 13.58 -7.87 -33.96
CA VAL A 727 14.41 -8.74 -34.81
C VAL A 727 13.53 -9.68 -35.62
N GLU A 728 14.02 -10.13 -36.76
CA GLU A 728 13.35 -11.11 -37.59
C GLU A 728 13.55 -12.52 -36.99
N ASP A 729 12.45 -13.22 -36.75
CA ASP A 729 12.50 -14.61 -36.33
C ASP A 729 12.93 -15.51 -37.51
N PRO A 730 14.01 -16.31 -37.36
CA PRO A 730 14.56 -17.09 -38.44
C PRO A 730 13.63 -18.17 -38.97
N GLU A 731 12.67 -18.63 -38.16
CA GLU A 731 11.76 -19.73 -38.56
C GLU A 731 10.52 -19.22 -39.30
N THR A 732 9.96 -18.09 -38.84
CA THR A 732 8.70 -17.59 -39.36
C THR A 732 8.84 -16.36 -40.27
N GLY A 733 9.97 -15.64 -40.20
CA GLY A 733 10.19 -14.37 -40.86
C GLY A 733 9.41 -13.19 -40.24
N TRP A 734 8.75 -13.40 -39.09
CA TRP A 734 8.05 -12.34 -38.37
C TRP A 734 9.03 -11.45 -37.58
N LEU A 735 8.65 -10.21 -37.38
CA LEU A 735 9.33 -9.36 -36.43
C LEU A 735 8.84 -9.69 -35.01
N ILE A 736 9.79 -10.01 -34.12
CA ILE A 736 9.55 -10.39 -32.76
C ILE A 736 10.34 -9.52 -31.77
N SER A 737 9.83 -9.35 -30.57
CA SER A 737 10.54 -8.77 -29.43
C SER A 737 11.46 -9.82 -28.77
N GLY A 738 12.46 -9.36 -28.04
CA GLY A 738 13.26 -10.24 -27.16
C GLY A 738 14.70 -9.76 -27.00
N PRO A 739 15.29 -10.03 -25.81
CA PRO A 739 14.73 -10.76 -24.68
C PRO A 739 13.57 -10.02 -24.01
N SER A 740 12.57 -10.78 -23.55
CA SER A 740 11.39 -10.27 -22.80
C SER A 740 10.75 -11.42 -22.01
N ASN A 741 9.62 -11.19 -21.37
CA ASN A 741 8.82 -12.24 -20.72
C ASN A 741 7.32 -11.99 -20.92
N SER A 742 6.51 -13.03 -20.73
CA SER A 742 5.07 -12.82 -20.50
C SER A 742 4.86 -12.66 -19.00
N PRO A 743 4.49 -11.47 -18.50
CA PRO A 743 4.35 -11.26 -17.06
C PRO A 743 3.34 -12.21 -16.42
N GLU A 744 3.67 -12.94 -15.35
CA GLU A 744 5.00 -13.18 -14.78
C GLU A 744 5.32 -14.65 -14.81
N GLN A 745 5.32 -15.27 -15.98
CA GLN A 745 5.52 -16.71 -16.16
C GLN A 745 6.31 -17.03 -17.43
N GLY A 746 6.79 -18.27 -17.51
CA GLY A 746 7.54 -18.77 -18.69
C GLY A 746 8.99 -18.34 -18.75
N GLY A 747 9.46 -17.45 -17.86
CA GLY A 747 10.83 -16.96 -17.82
C GLY A 747 11.20 -16.03 -18.98
N LEU A 748 12.49 -15.82 -19.21
CA LEU A 748 13.01 -14.96 -20.29
C LEU A 748 12.85 -15.68 -21.64
N VAL A 749 12.18 -15.04 -22.60
CA VAL A 749 11.84 -15.63 -23.89
C VAL A 749 12.03 -14.63 -25.04
N MET A 750 11.95 -15.14 -26.27
CA MET A 750 11.73 -14.34 -27.47
C MET A 750 10.24 -14.33 -27.81
N GLY A 751 9.70 -13.18 -28.21
CA GLY A 751 8.39 -13.04 -28.81
C GLY A 751 7.16 -13.39 -27.97
N PRO A 752 7.00 -12.93 -26.71
CA PRO A 752 5.75 -13.16 -25.99
C PRO A 752 4.59 -12.39 -26.64
N THR A 753 3.41 -12.99 -26.69
CA THR A 753 2.23 -12.46 -27.40
C THR A 753 1.84 -11.06 -26.95
N MET A 754 1.89 -10.77 -25.64
CA MET A 754 1.57 -9.46 -25.09
C MET A 754 2.40 -8.33 -25.70
N ASP A 755 3.70 -8.57 -25.88
CA ASP A 755 4.60 -7.57 -26.46
C ASP A 755 4.15 -7.20 -27.89
N HIS A 756 3.82 -8.17 -28.70
CA HIS A 756 3.40 -7.95 -30.08
C HIS A 756 2.07 -7.20 -30.17
N GLN A 757 1.13 -7.50 -29.28
CA GLN A 757 -0.13 -6.76 -29.17
C GLN A 757 0.11 -5.29 -28.80
N LEU A 758 0.96 -5.03 -27.81
CA LEU A 758 1.33 -3.68 -27.35
C LEU A 758 2.06 -2.90 -28.44
N ILE A 759 3.05 -3.50 -29.08
CA ILE A 759 3.84 -2.84 -30.13
C ILE A 759 2.98 -2.49 -31.33
N ARG A 760 2.11 -3.42 -31.81
CA ARG A 760 1.15 -3.14 -32.90
C ARG A 760 0.23 -1.99 -32.56
N SER A 761 -0.32 -1.98 -31.33
CA SER A 761 -1.24 -0.93 -30.86
C SER A 761 -0.52 0.43 -30.75
N LEU A 762 0.72 0.46 -30.23
CA LEU A 762 1.52 1.68 -30.15
C LEU A 762 1.82 2.23 -31.57
N PHE A 763 2.19 1.36 -32.51
CA PHE A 763 2.48 1.78 -33.89
C PHE A 763 1.23 2.33 -34.58
N ARG A 764 0.06 1.69 -34.43
CA ARG A 764 -1.23 2.20 -34.93
C ARG A 764 -1.54 3.57 -34.32
N ALA A 765 -1.44 3.69 -32.98
CA ALA A 765 -1.67 4.95 -32.28
C ALA A 765 -0.77 6.09 -32.78
N CYS A 766 0.51 5.79 -33.07
CA CYS A 766 1.44 6.79 -33.64
C CYS A 766 1.05 7.17 -35.08
N VAL A 767 0.63 6.20 -35.91
CA VAL A 767 0.17 6.46 -37.28
C VAL A 767 -1.09 7.34 -37.28
N ASP A 768 -2.06 7.01 -36.43
CA ASP A 768 -3.31 7.77 -36.29
C ASP A 768 -3.04 9.17 -35.75
N ALA A 769 -2.20 9.31 -34.73
CA ALA A 769 -1.81 10.58 -34.16
C ALA A 769 -1.09 11.48 -35.16
N ALA A 770 -0.16 10.90 -35.96
CA ALA A 770 0.54 11.63 -37.03
C ALA A 770 -0.46 12.12 -38.10
N GLY A 771 -1.48 11.31 -38.43
CA GLY A 771 -2.57 11.66 -39.33
C GLY A 771 -3.42 12.82 -38.82
N VAL A 772 -3.82 12.79 -37.54
CA VAL A 772 -4.56 13.86 -36.86
C VAL A 772 -3.76 15.17 -36.85
N LEU A 773 -2.46 15.07 -36.48
CA LEU A 773 -1.58 16.23 -36.33
C LEU A 773 -1.00 16.71 -37.67
N GLN A 774 -1.19 15.96 -38.75
CA GLN A 774 -0.59 16.20 -40.08
C GLN A 774 0.94 16.39 -40.00
N THR A 775 1.62 15.48 -39.32
CA THR A 775 3.07 15.52 -39.09
C THR A 775 3.70 14.14 -39.32
N ASP A 776 5.03 14.09 -39.47
CA ASP A 776 5.83 12.84 -39.48
C ASP A 776 5.34 11.75 -40.46
N ALA A 777 4.87 12.13 -41.68
CA ALA A 777 4.31 11.23 -42.67
C ALA A 777 5.23 10.05 -43.03
N ASP A 778 6.57 10.30 -43.09
CA ASP A 778 7.54 9.24 -43.42
C ASP A 778 7.65 8.21 -42.26
N PHE A 779 7.63 8.67 -41.01
CA PHE A 779 7.64 7.79 -39.85
C PHE A 779 6.34 6.99 -39.75
N ALA A 780 5.20 7.63 -39.99
CA ALA A 780 3.91 6.92 -40.06
C ALA A 780 3.90 5.84 -41.15
N LYS A 781 4.47 6.14 -42.32
CA LYS A 781 4.64 5.16 -43.39
C LYS A 781 5.57 4.02 -43.02
N GLN A 782 6.67 4.29 -42.33
CA GLN A 782 7.58 3.27 -41.80
C GLN A 782 6.83 2.33 -40.84
N LEU A 783 6.13 2.88 -39.83
CA LEU A 783 5.38 2.09 -38.87
C LEU A 783 4.28 1.24 -39.54
N SER A 784 3.55 1.84 -40.49
CA SER A 784 2.52 1.13 -41.26
C SER A 784 3.06 -0.07 -42.04
N ALA A 785 4.31 0.01 -42.52
CA ALA A 785 4.98 -1.09 -43.20
C ALA A 785 5.45 -2.20 -42.23
N LEU A 786 5.76 -1.84 -40.96
CA LEU A 786 6.22 -2.80 -39.94
C LEU A 786 5.04 -3.56 -39.31
N ILE A 787 3.89 -2.93 -39.11
CA ILE A 787 2.74 -3.53 -38.43
C ILE A 787 2.39 -4.94 -38.95
N PRO A 788 2.22 -5.21 -40.27
CA PRO A 788 1.86 -6.52 -40.74
C PRO A 788 2.99 -7.57 -40.64
N ARG A 789 4.21 -7.14 -40.35
CA ARG A 789 5.38 -8.01 -40.19
C ARG A 789 5.54 -8.48 -38.74
N ILE A 790 4.93 -7.81 -37.74
CA ILE A 790 4.99 -8.22 -36.33
C ILE A 790 4.23 -9.54 -36.17
N ALA A 791 4.78 -10.46 -35.41
CA ALA A 791 4.18 -11.79 -35.17
C ALA A 791 2.69 -11.67 -34.80
N PRO A 792 1.80 -12.40 -35.51
CA PRO A 792 0.37 -12.32 -35.33
C PRO A 792 -0.06 -13.03 -34.02
N ASN A 793 -1.29 -12.75 -33.57
CA ASN A 793 -1.93 -13.58 -32.56
C ASN A 793 -2.20 -14.99 -33.10
N GLN A 794 -1.93 -16.04 -32.34
CA GLN A 794 -2.03 -17.42 -32.76
C GLN A 794 -3.03 -18.20 -31.91
N ILE A 795 -3.69 -19.22 -32.51
CA ILE A 795 -4.59 -20.14 -31.82
C ILE A 795 -3.88 -21.45 -31.63
N GLY A 796 -3.76 -21.91 -30.38
CA GLY A 796 -3.06 -23.13 -30.04
C GLY A 796 -3.92 -24.39 -30.13
N GLN A 797 -3.29 -25.53 -29.90
CA GLN A 797 -3.85 -26.88 -30.02
C GLN A 797 -5.08 -27.14 -29.15
N HIS A 798 -5.28 -26.39 -28.08
CA HIS A 798 -6.44 -26.49 -27.18
C HIS A 798 -7.55 -25.47 -27.51
N GLY A 799 -7.42 -24.77 -28.64
CA GLY A 799 -8.34 -23.71 -29.06
C GLY A 799 -8.19 -22.41 -28.26
N GLN A 800 -7.14 -22.28 -27.48
CA GLN A 800 -6.78 -21.10 -26.70
C GLN A 800 -5.97 -20.08 -27.55
N LEU A 801 -5.91 -18.84 -27.13
CA LEU A 801 -4.94 -17.87 -27.60
C LEU A 801 -3.58 -18.22 -27.03
N GLN A 802 -2.54 -18.35 -27.86
CA GLN A 802 -1.19 -18.65 -27.42
C GLN A 802 -0.58 -17.49 -26.64
N GLU A 803 0.07 -17.80 -25.54
CA GLU A 803 0.80 -16.81 -24.72
C GLU A 803 2.24 -16.61 -25.22
N TRP A 804 2.80 -17.58 -25.92
CA TRP A 804 4.16 -17.57 -26.48
C TRP A 804 4.13 -17.93 -27.98
N LEU A 805 5.26 -17.72 -28.66
CA LEU A 805 5.42 -18.16 -30.07
C LEU A 805 5.21 -19.68 -30.16
N GLU A 806 5.77 -20.42 -29.21
CA GLU A 806 5.57 -21.86 -29.09
C GLU A 806 4.21 -22.17 -28.45
N ASP A 807 3.51 -23.15 -28.98
CA ASP A 807 2.25 -23.65 -28.40
C ASP A 807 2.50 -24.54 -27.19
N LYS A 808 2.80 -23.92 -26.05
CA LYS A 808 3.14 -24.56 -24.77
C LYS A 808 2.19 -24.21 -23.62
N ASP A 809 1.04 -23.66 -23.92
CA ASP A 809 0.03 -23.32 -22.93
C ASP A 809 -0.55 -24.57 -22.27
N ASP A 810 -0.63 -24.56 -20.92
CA ASP A 810 -1.26 -25.62 -20.15
C ASP A 810 -2.72 -25.25 -19.80
N PRO A 811 -3.72 -26.05 -20.25
CA PRO A 811 -5.13 -25.83 -19.89
C PRO A 811 -5.43 -25.84 -18.39
N LYS A 812 -4.52 -26.35 -17.56
CA LYS A 812 -4.65 -26.37 -16.10
C LYS A 812 -3.98 -25.18 -15.42
N ASN A 813 -3.30 -24.32 -16.18
CA ASN A 813 -2.59 -23.17 -15.63
C ASN A 813 -3.59 -22.11 -15.15
N GLN A 814 -3.64 -21.92 -13.83
CA GLN A 814 -4.47 -20.91 -13.16
C GLN A 814 -3.63 -19.72 -12.66
N HIS A 815 -2.56 -19.38 -13.36
CA HIS A 815 -1.74 -18.22 -13.02
C HIS A 815 -2.57 -16.94 -12.98
N ARG A 816 -2.27 -16.06 -12.03
CA ARG A 816 -3.00 -14.80 -11.83
C ARG A 816 -2.89 -13.82 -13.00
N HIS A 817 -1.78 -13.80 -13.73
CA HIS A 817 -1.61 -12.99 -14.94
C HIS A 817 -2.33 -13.60 -16.15
N VAL A 818 -2.88 -12.74 -16.99
CA VAL A 818 -3.55 -13.06 -18.26
C VAL A 818 -2.99 -12.20 -19.39
N SER A 819 -1.69 -12.05 -19.42
CA SER A 819 -0.91 -11.08 -20.21
C SER A 819 -1.23 -11.13 -21.71
N HIS A 820 -1.36 -12.33 -22.30
CA HIS A 820 -1.71 -12.53 -23.70
C HIS A 820 -3.15 -12.10 -24.07
N LEU A 821 -3.99 -11.80 -23.06
CA LEU A 821 -5.35 -11.28 -23.26
C LEU A 821 -5.39 -9.74 -23.28
N TRP A 822 -4.23 -9.08 -23.20
CA TRP A 822 -4.13 -7.62 -23.31
C TRP A 822 -4.83 -7.08 -24.56
N GLY A 823 -4.74 -7.80 -25.68
CA GLY A 823 -5.37 -7.43 -26.94
C GLY A 823 -6.90 -7.41 -26.93
N VAL A 824 -7.54 -8.04 -25.92
CA VAL A 824 -8.99 -7.96 -25.68
C VAL A 824 -9.32 -6.77 -24.77
N PHE A 825 -8.60 -6.63 -23.66
CA PHE A 825 -8.70 -5.52 -22.72
C PHE A 825 -7.36 -5.28 -22.00
N PRO A 826 -6.88 -4.03 -21.96
CA PRO A 826 -7.48 -2.76 -22.42
C PRO A 826 -7.35 -2.51 -23.92
N GLY A 827 -6.60 -3.35 -24.66
CA GLY A 827 -6.43 -3.24 -26.09
C GLY A 827 -7.73 -3.47 -26.88
N ASP A 828 -7.59 -3.37 -28.20
CA ASP A 828 -8.65 -3.60 -29.19
C ASP A 828 -8.15 -4.40 -30.42
N ASP A 829 -7.03 -5.15 -30.25
CA ASP A 829 -6.43 -5.99 -31.27
C ASP A 829 -7.24 -7.29 -31.53
N ILE A 830 -8.04 -7.68 -30.52
CA ILE A 830 -8.89 -8.89 -30.55
C ILE A 830 -10.31 -8.51 -30.14
N ASP A 831 -11.24 -8.64 -31.08
CA ASP A 831 -12.64 -8.30 -30.86
C ASP A 831 -13.61 -9.27 -31.55
N TRP A 832 -14.89 -9.21 -31.16
CA TRP A 832 -15.93 -10.10 -31.64
C TRP A 832 -16.43 -9.77 -33.07
N GLN A 833 -16.17 -8.54 -33.56
CA GLN A 833 -16.59 -8.11 -34.90
C GLN A 833 -15.55 -8.44 -35.97
N HIS A 834 -14.30 -8.08 -35.77
CA HIS A 834 -13.23 -8.14 -36.78
C HIS A 834 -12.37 -9.39 -36.66
N THR A 835 -12.22 -9.96 -35.46
CA THR A 835 -11.36 -11.12 -35.20
C THR A 835 -12.06 -12.22 -34.39
N PRO A 836 -13.29 -12.70 -34.84
CA PRO A 836 -14.14 -13.56 -34.00
C PRO A 836 -13.50 -14.92 -33.65
N ALA A 837 -12.57 -15.44 -34.46
CA ALA A 837 -11.84 -16.67 -34.14
C ALA A 837 -10.85 -16.46 -33.00
N LEU A 838 -10.08 -15.36 -33.03
CA LEU A 838 -9.14 -14.97 -31.96
C LEU A 838 -9.89 -14.62 -30.68
N TRP A 839 -11.05 -13.93 -30.80
CA TRP A 839 -11.91 -13.60 -29.67
C TRP A 839 -12.42 -14.86 -28.94
N LYS A 840 -12.81 -15.90 -29.67
CA LYS A 840 -13.19 -17.19 -29.08
C LYS A 840 -12.00 -17.87 -28.40
N ALA A 841 -10.83 -17.85 -29.03
CA ALA A 841 -9.61 -18.43 -28.49
C ALA A 841 -9.16 -17.69 -27.21
N ALA A 842 -9.22 -16.37 -27.18
CA ALA A 842 -8.92 -15.57 -26.00
C ALA A 842 -9.91 -15.88 -24.84
N ARG A 843 -11.21 -16.06 -25.16
CA ARG A 843 -12.19 -16.52 -24.18
C ARG A 843 -11.86 -17.91 -23.60
N GLN A 844 -11.36 -18.81 -24.45
CA GLN A 844 -10.91 -20.15 -24.00
C GLN A 844 -9.71 -20.05 -23.05
N SER A 845 -8.73 -19.17 -23.34
CA SER A 845 -7.60 -18.91 -22.44
C SER A 845 -8.09 -18.41 -21.08
N LEU A 846 -9.06 -17.48 -21.04
CA LEU A 846 -9.59 -16.97 -19.79
C LEU A 846 -10.32 -18.05 -18.95
N LEU A 847 -11.01 -18.99 -19.61
CA LEU A 847 -11.63 -20.14 -18.94
C LEU A 847 -10.58 -21.02 -18.26
N PHE A 848 -9.42 -21.24 -18.89
CA PHE A 848 -8.31 -21.99 -18.29
C PHE A 848 -7.77 -21.32 -17.01
N ARG A 849 -7.72 -19.98 -16.98
CA ARG A 849 -7.25 -19.20 -15.82
C ARG A 849 -8.22 -19.21 -14.63
N GLY A 850 -9.46 -19.71 -14.81
CA GLY A 850 -10.47 -19.84 -13.75
C GLY A 850 -10.93 -18.49 -13.17
N ASP A 851 -11.81 -18.56 -12.17
CA ASP A 851 -12.54 -17.41 -11.64
C ASP A 851 -11.92 -16.82 -10.35
N GLY A 852 -11.16 -17.62 -9.61
CA GLY A 852 -10.46 -17.15 -8.41
C GLY A 852 -9.06 -16.66 -8.73
N ALA A 853 -8.60 -15.62 -8.02
CA ALA A 853 -7.22 -15.11 -8.13
C ALA A 853 -6.92 -14.09 -7.02
N THR A 854 -5.86 -13.31 -7.19
CA THR A 854 -5.60 -12.07 -6.44
C THR A 854 -6.56 -10.97 -6.86
N GLY A 855 -6.72 -9.93 -6.03
CA GLY A 855 -7.73 -8.89 -6.27
C GLY A 855 -7.60 -8.20 -7.63
N TRP A 856 -6.41 -7.66 -7.97
CA TRP A 856 -6.21 -7.02 -9.28
C TRP A 856 -6.47 -7.97 -10.46
N SER A 857 -6.13 -9.25 -10.32
CA SER A 857 -6.39 -10.24 -11.36
C SER A 857 -7.89 -10.43 -11.59
N MET A 858 -8.68 -10.46 -10.51
CA MET A 858 -10.15 -10.49 -10.60
C MET A 858 -10.70 -9.20 -11.22
N GLY A 859 -10.12 -8.03 -10.88
CA GLY A 859 -10.44 -6.76 -11.53
C GLY A 859 -10.23 -6.83 -13.06
N TRP A 860 -9.07 -7.34 -13.51
CA TRP A 860 -8.79 -7.52 -14.95
C TRP A 860 -9.74 -8.52 -15.61
N LYS A 861 -9.98 -9.67 -14.97
CA LYS A 861 -10.91 -10.69 -15.47
C LYS A 861 -12.34 -10.15 -15.59
N THR A 862 -12.79 -9.26 -14.68
CA THR A 862 -14.09 -8.58 -14.78
C THR A 862 -14.18 -7.75 -16.08
N CYS A 863 -13.15 -6.96 -16.39
CA CYS A 863 -13.05 -6.18 -17.63
C CYS A 863 -13.05 -7.10 -18.87
N LEU A 864 -12.31 -8.21 -18.82
CA LEU A 864 -12.23 -9.18 -19.93
C LEU A 864 -13.58 -9.85 -20.18
N TRP A 865 -14.28 -10.32 -19.14
CA TRP A 865 -15.62 -10.91 -19.31
C TRP A 865 -16.64 -9.89 -19.80
N ALA A 866 -16.50 -8.61 -19.42
CA ALA A 866 -17.31 -7.54 -19.99
C ALA A 866 -17.06 -7.40 -21.52
N ARG A 867 -15.77 -7.47 -21.96
CA ARG A 867 -15.41 -7.47 -23.40
C ARG A 867 -15.82 -8.76 -24.15
N PHE A 868 -15.94 -9.87 -23.43
CA PHE A 868 -16.55 -11.08 -23.97
C PHE A 868 -18.08 -11.03 -23.99
N LEU A 869 -18.69 -9.90 -23.64
CA LEU A 869 -20.15 -9.66 -23.61
C LEU A 869 -20.91 -10.66 -22.70
N ASP A 870 -20.21 -11.18 -21.68
CA ASP A 870 -20.75 -12.14 -20.72
C ASP A 870 -20.91 -11.47 -19.35
N GLY A 871 -22.02 -10.73 -19.20
CA GLY A 871 -22.31 -9.95 -18.00
C GLY A 871 -22.48 -10.80 -16.74
N ASN A 872 -23.05 -12.00 -16.87
CA ASN A 872 -23.23 -12.89 -15.72
C ASN A 872 -21.91 -13.46 -15.24
N HIS A 873 -21.00 -13.78 -16.14
CA HIS A 873 -19.65 -14.23 -15.75
C HIS A 873 -18.83 -13.06 -15.17
N ALA A 874 -18.87 -11.87 -15.78
CA ALA A 874 -18.26 -10.67 -15.22
C ALA A 874 -18.75 -10.40 -13.79
N TYR A 875 -20.04 -10.54 -13.54
CA TYR A 875 -20.62 -10.39 -12.20
C TYR A 875 -20.18 -11.50 -11.23
N THR A 876 -19.96 -12.73 -11.70
CA THR A 876 -19.40 -13.82 -10.88
C THR A 876 -18.01 -13.46 -10.38
N ILE A 877 -17.14 -12.97 -11.27
CA ILE A 877 -15.79 -12.51 -10.88
C ILE A 877 -15.88 -11.33 -9.90
N LEU A 878 -16.76 -10.36 -10.18
CA LEU A 878 -16.97 -9.20 -9.29
C LEU A 878 -17.44 -9.64 -7.89
N ARG A 879 -18.34 -10.65 -7.81
CA ARG A 879 -18.75 -11.23 -6.51
C ARG A 879 -17.59 -11.86 -5.75
N ASN A 880 -16.71 -12.57 -6.47
CA ASN A 880 -15.52 -13.18 -5.86
C ASN A 880 -14.58 -12.10 -5.31
N LEU A 881 -14.38 -11.02 -6.07
CA LEU A 881 -13.57 -9.88 -5.66
C LEU A 881 -14.16 -9.15 -4.44
N LEU A 882 -15.50 -8.98 -4.38
CA LEU A 882 -16.17 -8.29 -3.28
C LEU A 882 -16.40 -9.18 -2.04
N ALA A 883 -16.02 -10.44 -2.09
CA ALA A 883 -16.06 -11.32 -0.92
C ALA A 883 -14.89 -11.03 0.05
N PRO A 884 -15.00 -11.43 1.33
CA PRO A 884 -13.88 -11.30 2.26
C PRO A 884 -12.61 -11.96 1.74
N VAL A 885 -11.46 -11.38 2.05
CA VAL A 885 -10.13 -11.89 1.67
C VAL A 885 -10.01 -13.40 1.90
N GLY A 886 -9.52 -14.14 0.91
CA GLY A 886 -9.31 -15.59 0.98
C GLY A 886 -10.56 -16.45 0.73
N SER A 887 -11.73 -15.86 0.43
CA SER A 887 -12.96 -16.61 0.19
C SER A 887 -12.98 -17.32 -1.17
N HIS A 888 -12.39 -16.71 -2.19
CA HIS A 888 -12.39 -17.21 -3.59
C HIS A 888 -11.01 -17.05 -4.24
N GLY A 889 -10.02 -17.78 -3.75
CA GLY A 889 -8.61 -17.62 -4.09
C GLY A 889 -7.88 -16.82 -3.02
N ALA A 890 -6.78 -16.14 -3.36
CA ALA A 890 -6.02 -15.35 -2.41
C ALA A 890 -6.65 -13.97 -2.16
N GLY A 891 -7.22 -13.35 -3.20
CA GLY A 891 -7.76 -11.99 -3.17
C GLY A 891 -9.09 -11.83 -2.45
N GLY A 892 -9.67 -10.64 -2.55
CA GLY A 892 -10.94 -10.25 -1.94
C GLY A 892 -10.90 -8.83 -1.39
N MET A 893 -11.90 -8.47 -0.56
CA MET A 893 -12.00 -7.15 0.07
C MET A 893 -11.69 -7.21 1.56
N TYR A 894 -10.91 -6.23 2.03
CA TYR A 894 -10.77 -5.92 3.45
C TYR A 894 -12.04 -5.23 3.99
N PRO A 895 -12.21 -5.17 5.33
CA PRO A 895 -13.42 -4.56 5.92
C PRO A 895 -13.68 -3.11 5.51
N ASN A 896 -12.65 -2.33 5.15
CA ASN A 896 -12.76 -0.95 4.66
C ASN A 896 -12.94 -0.83 3.14
N LEU A 897 -13.19 -1.91 2.45
CA LEU A 897 -13.30 -2.06 0.99
C LEU A 897 -11.97 -1.86 0.23
N PHE A 898 -10.83 -1.88 0.89
CA PHE A 898 -9.55 -2.00 0.19
C PHE A 898 -9.43 -3.39 -0.45
N ASP A 899 -8.89 -3.41 -1.67
CA ASP A 899 -8.61 -4.65 -2.38
C ASP A 899 -7.41 -5.40 -1.77
N ALA A 900 -7.42 -6.70 -1.89
CA ALA A 900 -6.35 -7.58 -1.43
C ALA A 900 -5.73 -8.39 -2.55
N HIS A 901 -4.42 -8.23 -2.69
CA HIS A 901 -3.61 -9.24 -3.40
C HIS A 901 -3.67 -10.60 -2.66
N PRO A 902 -3.50 -10.86 -1.30
CA PRO A 902 -3.00 -10.07 -0.18
C PRO A 902 -1.47 -9.88 -0.16
N PRO A 903 -0.92 -8.88 0.55
CA PRO A 903 -1.61 -7.85 1.33
C PRO A 903 -2.32 -6.81 0.43
N PHE A 904 -2.71 -5.65 0.98
CA PHE A 904 -3.38 -4.56 0.28
C PHE A 904 -2.64 -4.11 -0.98
N GLN A 905 -3.36 -4.05 -2.08
CA GLN A 905 -2.99 -3.37 -3.33
C GLN A 905 -4.23 -2.63 -3.85
N ILE A 906 -4.07 -1.37 -4.26
CA ILE A 906 -5.21 -0.50 -4.61
C ILE A 906 -5.77 -0.77 -6.02
N ASP A 907 -4.99 -1.38 -6.88
CA ASP A 907 -5.28 -1.59 -8.29
C ASP A 907 -6.55 -2.41 -8.54
N GLY A 908 -6.85 -3.42 -7.72
CA GLY A 908 -8.10 -4.16 -7.82
C GLY A 908 -9.34 -3.31 -7.56
N ASN A 909 -9.26 -2.28 -6.70
CA ASN A 909 -10.34 -1.30 -6.53
C ASN A 909 -10.63 -0.54 -7.82
N PHE A 910 -9.58 -0.12 -8.54
CA PHE A 910 -9.69 0.58 -9.82
C PHE A 910 -10.13 -0.35 -10.95
N GLY A 911 -9.62 -1.59 -10.96
CA GLY A 911 -10.03 -2.62 -11.89
C GLY A 911 -11.52 -2.98 -11.78
N ALA A 912 -12.05 -3.07 -10.54
CA ALA A 912 -13.47 -3.27 -10.29
C ALA A 912 -14.31 -2.10 -10.84
N CYS A 913 -13.87 -0.86 -10.60
CA CYS A 913 -14.54 0.35 -11.10
C CYS A 913 -14.58 0.37 -12.64
N ALA A 914 -13.44 0.14 -13.30
CA ALA A 914 -13.35 0.07 -14.76
C ALA A 914 -14.16 -1.10 -15.34
N GLY A 915 -14.17 -2.27 -14.67
CA GLY A 915 -14.94 -3.43 -15.07
C GLY A 915 -16.44 -3.17 -15.05
N ILE A 916 -16.95 -2.52 -14.00
CA ILE A 916 -18.38 -2.12 -13.94
C ILE A 916 -18.70 -1.11 -15.05
N ALA A 917 -17.83 -0.15 -15.34
CA ALA A 917 -18.01 0.78 -16.46
C ALA A 917 -18.08 0.04 -17.81
N GLU A 918 -17.16 -0.91 -18.07
CA GLU A 918 -17.14 -1.73 -19.30
C GLU A 918 -18.37 -2.66 -19.43
N MET A 919 -18.95 -3.11 -18.33
CA MET A 919 -20.20 -3.87 -18.34
C MET A 919 -21.38 -3.02 -18.85
N LEU A 920 -21.35 -1.70 -18.63
CA LEU A 920 -22.44 -0.78 -18.93
C LEU A 920 -22.25 -0.03 -20.25
N LEU A 921 -21.02 0.33 -20.61
CA LEU A 921 -20.71 1.12 -21.81
C LEU A 921 -19.33 0.74 -22.38
N GLN A 922 -19.29 0.37 -23.65
CA GLN A 922 -18.05 0.18 -24.41
C GLN A 922 -17.99 1.12 -25.60
N SER A 923 -16.78 1.59 -25.97
CA SER A 923 -16.58 2.51 -27.10
C SER A 923 -15.31 2.25 -27.90
N HIS A 924 -14.66 1.11 -27.71
CA HIS A 924 -13.37 0.78 -28.33
C HIS A 924 -13.47 0.46 -29.84
N LEU A 925 -14.65 0.05 -30.34
CA LEU A 925 -14.86 -0.31 -31.75
C LEU A 925 -15.46 0.83 -32.61
N GLY A 926 -15.32 2.08 -32.16
CA GLY A 926 -15.82 3.25 -32.90
C GLY A 926 -17.34 3.40 -32.86
N GLU A 927 -17.99 2.76 -31.92
CA GLU A 927 -19.43 2.86 -31.64
C GLU A 927 -19.70 2.90 -30.14
N LEU A 928 -20.79 3.50 -29.69
CA LEU A 928 -21.27 3.49 -28.32
C LEU A 928 -22.09 2.22 -28.10
N HIS A 929 -21.53 1.18 -27.49
CA HIS A 929 -22.23 -0.07 -27.21
C HIS A 929 -22.85 0.01 -25.81
N LEU A 930 -24.17 0.12 -25.76
CA LEU A 930 -24.93 0.28 -24.53
C LEU A 930 -25.27 -1.07 -23.92
N LEU A 931 -25.04 -1.22 -22.61
CA LEU A 931 -25.32 -2.42 -21.82
C LEU A 931 -24.73 -3.71 -22.45
N PRO A 932 -23.48 -3.71 -22.92
CA PRO A 932 -22.91 -4.86 -23.64
C PRO A 932 -22.82 -6.12 -22.78
N ALA A 933 -22.69 -5.96 -21.47
CA ALA A 933 -22.49 -7.05 -20.51
C ALA A 933 -23.30 -6.82 -19.22
N LEU A 934 -24.58 -6.45 -19.35
CA LEU A 934 -25.47 -6.28 -18.20
C LEU A 934 -25.79 -7.65 -17.57
N PRO A 935 -25.52 -7.87 -16.26
CA PRO A 935 -25.85 -9.13 -15.59
C PRO A 935 -27.34 -9.18 -15.20
N ASP A 936 -27.91 -10.40 -15.10
CA ASP A 936 -29.27 -10.63 -14.62
C ASP A 936 -29.47 -10.12 -13.18
N ALA A 937 -28.39 -10.00 -12.40
CA ALA A 937 -28.41 -9.47 -11.04
C ALA A 937 -28.76 -7.99 -10.95
N TRP A 938 -28.67 -7.24 -12.06
CA TRP A 938 -29.01 -5.81 -12.14
C TRP A 938 -30.17 -5.57 -13.09
N PRO A 939 -31.39 -6.05 -12.76
CA PRO A 939 -32.53 -5.98 -13.68
C PRO A 939 -33.01 -4.55 -13.95
N THR A 940 -32.76 -3.62 -13.00
CA THR A 940 -33.18 -2.22 -13.14
C THR A 940 -32.04 -1.34 -12.61
N GLY A 941 -31.75 -0.24 -13.28
CA GLY A 941 -30.75 0.71 -12.88
C GLY A 941 -30.59 1.87 -13.83
N SER A 942 -29.68 2.74 -13.49
CA SER A 942 -29.28 3.87 -14.34
C SER A 942 -27.83 4.26 -14.07
N VAL A 943 -27.18 4.78 -15.10
CA VAL A 943 -25.88 5.44 -14.97
C VAL A 943 -25.90 6.73 -15.76
N SER A 944 -25.28 7.79 -15.22
CA SER A 944 -25.13 9.08 -15.90
C SER A 944 -23.68 9.56 -15.80
N GLY A 945 -23.24 10.28 -16.85
CA GLY A 945 -21.92 10.93 -16.86
C GLY A 945 -20.76 10.04 -17.27
N LEU A 946 -20.98 8.77 -17.67
CA LEU A 946 -19.90 7.95 -18.23
C LEU A 946 -19.35 8.59 -19.50
N ARG A 947 -18.04 8.54 -19.63
CA ARG A 947 -17.36 9.06 -20.83
C ARG A 947 -17.09 7.94 -21.82
N ALA A 948 -17.04 8.31 -23.09
CA ALA A 948 -16.73 7.41 -24.18
C ALA A 948 -15.77 8.06 -25.17
N ARG A 949 -15.01 7.25 -25.89
CA ARG A 949 -14.11 7.71 -26.94
C ARG A 949 -14.87 8.50 -28.01
N GLY A 950 -14.23 9.52 -28.56
CA GLY A 950 -14.89 10.47 -29.48
C GLY A 950 -15.49 11.69 -28.77
N GLY A 951 -15.13 11.90 -27.48
CA GLY A 951 -15.56 13.08 -26.71
C GLY A 951 -17.02 13.03 -26.26
N TYR A 952 -17.57 11.83 -26.08
CA TYR A 952 -18.96 11.65 -25.67
C TYR A 952 -19.11 11.49 -24.17
N GLU A 953 -20.25 12.00 -23.63
CA GLU A 953 -20.79 11.72 -22.31
C GLU A 953 -22.13 11.00 -22.48
N VAL A 954 -22.32 9.88 -21.74
CA VAL A 954 -23.43 8.98 -21.97
C VAL A 954 -24.16 8.71 -20.66
N GLY A 955 -25.51 8.83 -20.73
CA GLY A 955 -26.42 8.35 -19.69
C GLY A 955 -27.24 7.17 -20.21
N ILE A 956 -27.47 6.17 -19.34
CA ILE A 956 -28.19 4.92 -19.71
C ILE A 956 -29.18 4.60 -18.59
N GLU A 957 -30.42 4.28 -18.97
CA GLU A 957 -31.45 3.78 -18.06
C GLU A 957 -31.99 2.45 -18.57
N TRP A 958 -32.16 1.48 -17.67
CA TRP A 958 -32.72 0.16 -18.02
C TRP A 958 -33.71 -0.34 -16.96
N ARG A 959 -34.67 -1.16 -17.40
CA ARG A 959 -35.65 -1.84 -16.56
C ARG A 959 -35.89 -3.25 -17.11
N GLU A 960 -36.06 -4.22 -16.20
CA GLU A 960 -36.22 -5.63 -16.56
C GLU A 960 -35.14 -6.13 -17.53
N GLY A 961 -33.90 -5.71 -17.33
CA GLY A 961 -32.77 -6.06 -18.21
C GLY A 961 -32.78 -5.40 -19.59
N LYS A 962 -33.66 -4.41 -19.83
CA LYS A 962 -33.82 -3.77 -21.13
C LYS A 962 -33.56 -2.27 -21.05
N LEU A 963 -32.90 -1.76 -22.09
CA LEU A 963 -32.71 -0.32 -22.25
C LEU A 963 -34.07 0.38 -22.35
N VAL A 964 -34.28 1.43 -21.54
CA VAL A 964 -35.49 2.26 -21.58
C VAL A 964 -35.20 3.70 -22.00
N GLY A 965 -33.97 4.17 -21.85
CA GLY A 965 -33.54 5.50 -22.27
C GLY A 965 -32.02 5.65 -22.31
N THR A 966 -31.55 6.50 -23.20
CA THR A 966 -30.16 6.92 -23.20
C THR A 966 -30.03 8.39 -23.59
N THR A 967 -29.05 9.07 -23.00
CA THR A 967 -28.69 10.45 -23.34
C THR A 967 -27.24 10.48 -23.82
N ILE A 968 -26.98 11.28 -24.83
CA ILE A 968 -25.63 11.47 -25.37
C ILE A 968 -25.36 12.97 -25.49
N LYS A 969 -24.21 13.39 -24.98
CA LYS A 969 -23.67 14.73 -25.14
C LYS A 969 -22.29 14.63 -25.80
N ALA A 970 -22.02 15.45 -26.81
CA ALA A 970 -20.72 15.47 -27.50
C ALA A 970 -19.92 16.73 -27.21
N SER A 971 -18.61 16.63 -27.12
CA SER A 971 -17.69 17.79 -27.02
C SER A 971 -17.51 18.51 -28.36
N ARG A 972 -17.67 17.78 -29.49
CA ARG A 972 -17.63 18.30 -30.87
C ARG A 972 -18.85 17.84 -31.64
N THR A 973 -19.36 18.66 -32.54
CA THR A 973 -20.46 18.25 -33.46
C THR A 973 -19.99 17.11 -34.35
N GLY A 974 -20.78 16.03 -34.40
CA GLY A 974 -20.45 14.85 -35.18
C GLY A 974 -21.54 13.81 -35.14
N SER A 975 -21.38 12.77 -35.99
CA SER A 975 -22.24 11.60 -35.98
C SER A 975 -21.57 10.45 -35.24
N CYS A 976 -22.30 9.81 -34.33
CA CYS A 976 -21.83 8.60 -33.64
C CYS A 976 -22.73 7.40 -33.96
N LYS A 977 -22.13 6.21 -33.95
CA LYS A 977 -22.87 4.94 -34.00
C LYS A 977 -23.25 4.51 -32.60
N VAL A 978 -24.50 4.18 -32.39
CA VAL A 978 -25.01 3.67 -31.11
C VAL A 978 -25.54 2.26 -31.32
N ARG A 979 -24.96 1.33 -30.57
CA ARG A 979 -25.34 -0.09 -30.56
C ARG A 979 -26.10 -0.43 -29.28
N TYR A 980 -27.21 -1.19 -29.47
CA TYR A 980 -27.85 -1.91 -28.38
C TYR A 980 -28.34 -3.26 -28.89
N GLY A 981 -27.93 -4.34 -28.25
CA GLY A 981 -28.17 -5.69 -28.76
C GLY A 981 -27.63 -5.87 -30.17
N GLY A 982 -28.47 -6.40 -31.10
CA GLY A 982 -28.08 -6.59 -32.50
C GLY A 982 -28.22 -5.38 -33.40
N LYS A 983 -28.70 -4.24 -32.92
CA LYS A 983 -29.00 -3.04 -33.72
C LYS A 983 -27.98 -1.93 -33.56
N VAL A 984 -27.66 -1.26 -34.67
CA VAL A 984 -26.85 -0.07 -34.73
C VAL A 984 -27.58 1.05 -35.43
N ILE A 985 -27.57 2.25 -34.86
CA ILE A 985 -28.07 3.46 -35.48
C ILE A 985 -27.00 4.52 -35.51
N ALA A 986 -27.04 5.38 -36.54
CA ALA A 986 -26.23 6.60 -36.55
C ALA A 986 -27.05 7.75 -35.92
N VAL A 987 -26.40 8.55 -35.12
CA VAL A 987 -27.01 9.67 -34.39
C VAL A 987 -26.12 10.89 -34.53
N ASP A 988 -26.69 11.99 -35.01
CA ASP A 988 -25.99 13.27 -35.09
C ASP A 988 -26.15 14.02 -33.78
N VAL A 989 -25.04 14.41 -33.17
CA VAL A 989 -24.98 15.08 -31.86
C VAL A 989 -24.31 16.45 -32.03
N PRO A 990 -25.02 17.56 -31.86
CA PRO A 990 -24.41 18.88 -31.85
C PRO A 990 -23.50 19.05 -30.63
N ALA A 991 -22.40 19.82 -30.81
CA ALA A 991 -21.47 20.11 -29.72
C ALA A 991 -22.16 20.81 -28.53
N GLY A 992 -21.92 20.32 -27.32
CA GLY A 992 -22.46 20.86 -26.07
C GLY A 992 -23.93 20.52 -25.79
N GLU A 993 -24.67 19.99 -26.75
CA GLU A 993 -26.07 19.61 -26.56
C GLU A 993 -26.21 18.19 -26.02
N THR A 994 -27.21 17.95 -25.20
CA THR A 994 -27.60 16.62 -24.74
C THR A 994 -28.84 16.16 -25.52
N ILE A 995 -28.70 15.07 -26.24
CA ILE A 995 -29.82 14.47 -26.99
C ILE A 995 -30.28 13.19 -26.30
N GLY A 996 -31.60 13.03 -26.20
CA GLY A 996 -32.25 11.80 -25.78
C GLY A 996 -32.54 10.90 -26.97
N ILE A 997 -32.15 9.64 -26.93
CA ILE A 997 -32.47 8.66 -27.99
C ILE A 997 -33.63 7.82 -27.51
N PRO A 998 -34.78 7.88 -28.23
CA PRO A 998 -35.91 7.04 -27.90
C PRO A 998 -35.63 5.56 -28.20
N VAL A 999 -36.06 4.68 -27.32
CA VAL A 999 -35.74 3.23 -27.39
C VAL A 999 -36.35 2.54 -28.61
N ARG A 1000 -37.44 3.07 -29.21
CA ARG A 1000 -38.12 2.44 -30.35
C ARG A 1000 -37.24 2.14 -31.57
N PRO A 1001 -36.25 2.96 -31.96
CA PRO A 1001 -35.29 2.60 -33.01
C PRO A 1001 -34.31 1.50 -32.62
N LEU A 1002 -34.00 1.36 -31.31
CA LEU A 1002 -33.02 0.41 -30.77
C LEU A 1002 -33.70 -0.86 -30.19
N GLY A 1003 -35.01 -0.82 -29.89
CA GLY A 1003 -35.75 -1.89 -29.23
C GLY A 1003 -36.59 -2.78 -30.18
N ARG A 1004 -36.46 -4.09 -30.02
CA ARG A 1004 -36.97 -5.33 -30.58
C ARG A 1004 -36.21 -5.89 -31.76
#